data_19a61bf1edb71b06d34babefb50d8ff9
#
_entry.id   19a61bf1edb71b06d34babefb50d8ff9
#
_cell.length_a   1.000
_cell.length_b   1.000
_cell.length_c   1.000
_cell.angle_alpha   90.00
_cell.angle_beta   90.00
_cell.angle_gamma   90.00
#
_symmetry.space_group_name_H-M   'P 1'
#
loop_
_entity.id
_entity.type
_entity.pdbx_description
1 polymer ?
#
loop_
_entity_poly.entity_id
_entity_poly.type
_entity_poly.pdbx_seq_one_letter_code
_entity_poly.pdbx_strand_id
1 'polypeptide(L)'
;MTDMPPYLAVNDEENNSDLTDSDSSDYEDNLALCFDQPRHTEPIKGAEREEHTWRVKEKYKTHCVALVLCLNVGVDPPDVVKTQPCARLECWIDPNSLSPSKALETVGHALQKQYERWQPRARYKQSLDPTSDEIKKLCCSLRRNAKEERVLFHYNGHGVPKPTSQGEIWVFNKAYTQYIPLSMYDLQTWMGAPSLYVYDCSNAGVIIDNFKQFAEQHERDYEMQANSKGSEAIGPPVSYKNCIQLAACAAGQSLPMSPELPADLFTSCLTTPVTMAMKWFVLRSRLRSARADLFDLIDKIPGQVTDRRTMLGELNWIFTAITDTIAWSSLPADLFQQLFRADLLTASLCRNFLLADRIMRSYNCTPVASPALPSLARHPLWAAWEHTLDLALAQLPALVADRALPYKHSPFFRDQLTAFQLWLDLGEWSASRAPPEQLPMVLQVLLSTLHRVRALHILCRFLALGGWAVRAVLAVGIFPYMLKLLQASAPDLRPAMLYIWAKIIAVDPSCQVDLVNAKGHKYFLAILQDPSVDTEHRTLAAFVLAGIVDNYPAGQEAALQGSMISACLEQIGEGGGGGGGGVLEQWACIGLGRLWRGSEAARGAGARDLAHEKLGALLAHRRAETRAACAFALGCFVGAAPAAPRSDHANALDHQVAVLLAARLARDASPLPRAEILAALQWVVLIFEQHFIAVYIQERMRRSDREGRGGGGRVEPGCEALAGGRGGGARPQPAAHHALTLPAIGFGSVYMKLWSCVCAMCREPHPALAQMANDLIGYIANQVDNVSREVERHTSSGSNSLPPSPNTRPAPAPPHPDTRTLPLGRYTPVGC
;
A
#
# COMPACT_ATOMS: atom_id res chain seq x y z
N MET A 1 27.12 9.72 42.68
CA MET A 1 27.22 11.19 42.79
C MET A 1 26.89 11.68 41.40
N THR A 2 25.64 11.93 41.19
CA THR A 2 24.91 13.20 41.09
C THR A 2 25.25 13.95 39.80
N ASP A 3 24.29 13.92 38.88
CA ASP A 3 23.53 15.11 38.53
C ASP A 3 22.46 14.79 37.50
N MET A 4 21.19 14.92 37.92
CA MET A 4 20.03 15.05 37.07
C MET A 4 19.79 16.55 36.79
N PRO A 5 19.42 16.96 35.57
CA PRO A 5 18.92 18.29 35.31
C PRO A 5 17.38 18.38 35.50
N PRO A 6 16.85 19.57 35.76
CA PRO A 6 15.55 19.78 36.39
C PRO A 6 14.38 19.86 35.40
N TYR A 7 13.20 19.54 35.93
CA TYR A 7 11.88 19.77 35.34
C TYR A 7 11.68 21.21 34.91
N LEU A 8 11.23 21.41 33.69
CA LEU A 8 10.66 22.67 33.22
C LEU A 8 9.13 22.62 33.36
N ALA A 9 8.63 23.52 34.16
CA ALA A 9 7.22 23.81 34.34
C ALA A 9 6.63 24.35 33.03
N VAL A 10 5.47 23.85 32.64
CA VAL A 10 4.67 24.40 31.56
C VAL A 10 3.76 25.46 32.17
N ASN A 11 3.86 26.67 31.67
CA ASN A 11 2.95 27.76 31.98
C ASN A 11 1.63 27.54 31.23
N ASP A 12 0.54 27.54 31.98
CA ASP A 12 -0.81 27.73 31.48
C ASP A 12 -0.99 29.22 31.10
N GLU A 13 -1.06 29.51 29.82
CA GLU A 13 -1.63 30.76 29.32
C GLU A 13 -3.02 30.48 28.76
N GLU A 14 -4.00 30.93 29.55
CA GLU A 14 -5.39 31.10 29.14
C GLU A 14 -5.47 32.05 27.93
N ASN A 15 -5.88 31.54 26.78
CA ASN A 15 -6.40 32.38 25.71
C ASN A 15 -7.91 32.20 25.63
N ASN A 16 -8.59 33.11 26.30
CA ASN A 16 -10.00 33.41 26.17
C ASN A 16 -10.20 34.14 24.84
N SER A 17 -10.75 33.50 23.82
CA SER A 17 -11.25 34.17 22.63
C SER A 17 -12.70 33.79 22.40
N ASP A 18 -13.55 34.82 22.44
CA ASP A 18 -14.95 34.84 22.16
C ASP A 18 -15.38 33.89 21.04
N LEU A 19 -16.11 32.83 21.40
CA LEU A 19 -16.92 32.07 20.47
C LEU A 19 -18.30 32.66 20.44
N THR A 20 -18.59 33.39 19.38
CA THR A 20 -19.92 33.84 19.02
C THR A 20 -20.83 32.64 18.77
N ASP A 21 -21.95 32.63 19.51
CA ASP A 21 -23.12 31.79 19.29
C ASP A 21 -23.65 31.96 17.86
N SER A 22 -23.34 30.99 16.98
CA SER A 22 -24.14 30.65 15.80
C SER A 22 -23.64 29.34 15.25
N ASP A 23 -24.26 28.26 15.60
CA ASP A 23 -24.51 27.02 14.85
C ASP A 23 -24.88 25.89 15.80
N SER A 24 -26.01 26.06 16.50
CA SER A 24 -26.57 25.01 17.37
C SER A 24 -27.64 24.16 16.65
N SER A 25 -27.61 24.07 15.32
CA SER A 25 -28.67 23.37 14.60
C SER A 25 -28.26 22.09 13.91
N ASP A 26 -26.97 21.70 13.90
CA ASP A 26 -26.51 20.49 13.19
C ASP A 26 -25.97 19.34 14.07
N TYR A 27 -26.21 19.39 15.39
CA TYR A 27 -26.08 18.23 16.27
C TYR A 27 -27.35 17.38 16.23
N GLU A 28 -27.89 17.17 15.04
CA GLU A 28 -29.00 16.28 14.86
C GLU A 28 -28.52 14.81 14.80
N ASP A 29 -28.74 14.11 15.94
CA ASP A 29 -29.42 12.82 15.96
C ASP A 29 -28.76 11.59 15.34
N ASN A 30 -27.47 11.58 15.12
CA ASN A 30 -26.80 10.32 14.82
C ASN A 30 -26.38 9.62 16.12
N LEU A 31 -27.27 8.75 16.61
CA LEU A 31 -26.89 7.83 17.67
C LEU A 31 -25.68 7.03 17.21
N ALA A 32 -24.54 7.30 17.81
CA ALA A 32 -23.30 6.64 17.46
C ALA A 32 -23.34 5.19 17.91
N LEU A 33 -23.34 4.28 16.95
CA LEU A 33 -23.42 2.85 17.23
C LEU A 33 -22.06 2.32 17.72
N CYS A 34 -22.08 1.47 18.74
CA CYS A 34 -20.87 1.01 19.42
C CYS A 34 -19.87 0.32 18.52
N PHE A 35 -20.32 -0.40 17.48
CA PHE A 35 -19.41 -1.05 16.54
C PHE A 35 -18.97 -0.18 15.37
N ASP A 36 -19.49 1.04 15.26
CA ASP A 36 -19.02 2.05 14.32
C ASP A 36 -17.97 2.98 14.94
N GLN A 37 -17.93 3.04 16.26
CA GLN A 37 -16.94 3.85 16.98
C GLN A 37 -15.72 3.05 17.39
N PRO A 38 -14.54 3.70 17.48
CA PRO A 38 -13.38 3.11 18.13
C PRO A 38 -13.74 2.70 19.56
N ARG A 39 -13.46 1.46 19.95
CA ARG A 39 -13.74 0.97 21.31
C ARG A 39 -12.86 1.61 22.38
N HIS A 40 -11.74 2.17 21.96
CA HIS A 40 -10.83 2.92 22.82
C HIS A 40 -10.93 4.39 22.44
N THR A 41 -11.37 5.22 23.37
CA THR A 41 -11.41 6.68 23.20
C THR A 41 -10.04 7.31 23.39
N GLU A 42 -9.12 6.64 24.10
CA GLU A 42 -7.76 7.08 24.26
C GLU A 42 -6.85 6.43 23.21
N PRO A 43 -5.94 7.20 22.57
CA PRO A 43 -4.98 6.63 21.64
C PRO A 43 -4.09 5.62 22.37
N ILE A 44 -4.03 4.41 21.85
CA ILE A 44 -3.06 3.42 22.32
C ILE A 44 -1.69 3.89 21.83
N LYS A 45 -0.73 4.08 22.75
CA LYS A 45 0.64 4.45 22.37
C LYS A 45 1.21 3.46 21.34
N GLY A 46 1.67 3.98 20.22
CA GLY A 46 2.16 3.18 19.10
C GLY A 46 1.09 2.75 18.09
N ALA A 47 -0.19 3.08 18.31
CA ALA A 47 -1.27 2.89 17.35
C ALA A 47 -1.51 4.12 16.46
N GLU A 48 -0.62 5.09 16.48
CA GLU A 48 -0.65 6.25 15.60
C GLU A 48 -0.73 5.78 14.15
N ARG A 49 -1.69 6.30 13.42
CA ARG A 49 -1.82 6.05 11.98
C ARG A 49 -0.69 6.78 11.27
N GLU A 50 0.47 6.15 11.22
CA GLU A 50 1.49 6.57 10.26
C GLU A 50 0.92 6.37 8.86
N GLU A 51 1.01 7.40 8.02
CA GLU A 51 0.70 7.25 6.60
C GLU A 51 1.49 6.05 6.07
N HIS A 52 0.81 5.15 5.34
CA HIS A 52 1.41 3.96 4.78
C HIS A 52 2.34 4.35 3.61
N THR A 53 3.52 4.85 3.94
CA THR A 53 4.54 5.36 3.00
C THR A 53 5.22 4.26 2.18
N TRP A 54 4.99 2.97 2.53
CA TRP A 54 5.61 1.85 1.83
C TRP A 54 5.06 1.61 0.42
N ARG A 55 3.86 2.13 0.11
CA ARG A 55 3.29 2.02 -1.24
C ARG A 55 3.99 2.99 -2.18
N VAL A 56 4.51 2.46 -3.27
CA VAL A 56 5.05 3.29 -4.34
C VAL A 56 3.89 4.09 -4.94
N LYS A 57 3.92 5.40 -4.73
CA LYS A 57 2.87 6.33 -5.18
C LYS A 57 2.72 6.33 -6.70
N GLU A 58 3.85 6.26 -7.41
CA GLU A 58 3.91 6.28 -8.85
C GLU A 58 4.68 5.07 -9.38
N LYS A 59 3.99 4.18 -10.07
CA LYS A 59 4.62 3.04 -10.76
C LYS A 59 4.73 3.37 -12.23
N TYR A 60 5.94 3.58 -12.69
CA TYR A 60 6.24 3.74 -14.11
C TYR A 60 6.89 2.46 -14.65
N LYS A 61 6.61 2.19 -15.92
CA LYS A 61 7.31 1.14 -16.66
C LYS A 61 8.13 1.80 -17.75
N THR A 62 9.41 1.49 -17.85
CA THR A 62 10.19 1.92 -19.00
C THR A 62 9.69 1.19 -20.24
N HIS A 63 9.02 1.92 -21.13
CA HIS A 63 8.37 1.39 -22.33
C HIS A 63 9.25 1.49 -23.57
N CYS A 64 10.00 2.59 -23.69
CA CYS A 64 10.85 2.88 -24.84
C CYS A 64 12.28 3.22 -24.41
N VAL A 65 13.25 2.88 -25.24
CA VAL A 65 14.67 3.14 -25.02
C VAL A 65 15.27 3.71 -26.30
N ALA A 66 15.87 4.89 -26.19
CA ALA A 66 16.69 5.53 -27.22
C ALA A 66 18.18 5.28 -26.93
N LEU A 67 18.89 4.64 -27.81
CA LEU A 67 20.33 4.43 -27.75
C LEU A 67 21.00 5.35 -28.78
N VAL A 68 21.60 6.41 -28.29
CA VAL A 68 22.26 7.45 -29.12
C VAL A 68 23.75 7.31 -28.95
N LEU A 69 24.44 6.87 -29.97
CA LEU A 69 25.87 6.67 -29.99
C LEU A 69 26.53 7.64 -30.94
N CYS A 70 27.36 8.53 -30.42
CA CYS A 70 28.18 9.50 -31.15
C CYS A 70 29.65 9.11 -31.01
N LEU A 71 30.06 8.05 -31.71
CA LEU A 71 31.37 7.43 -31.59
C LEU A 71 32.39 7.94 -32.59
N ASN A 72 31.95 8.44 -33.78
CA ASN A 72 32.80 8.94 -34.85
C ASN A 72 34.09 8.11 -35.05
N VAL A 73 33.92 6.80 -35.26
CA VAL A 73 35.00 5.81 -35.22
C VAL A 73 36.15 6.17 -36.16
N GLY A 74 37.35 6.29 -35.60
CA GLY A 74 38.56 6.65 -36.34
C GLY A 74 38.88 8.15 -36.34
N VAL A 75 38.06 8.99 -35.69
CA VAL A 75 38.32 10.43 -35.55
C VAL A 75 38.22 10.83 -34.07
N ASP A 76 39.30 11.43 -33.55
CA ASP A 76 39.33 11.91 -32.18
C ASP A 76 38.74 13.32 -32.06
N PRO A 77 37.94 13.60 -30.99
CA PRO A 77 37.44 14.94 -30.71
C PRO A 77 38.58 15.93 -30.48
N PRO A 78 38.43 17.17 -30.92
CA PRO A 78 39.53 18.15 -30.87
C PRO A 78 39.93 18.61 -29.45
N ASP A 79 39.05 18.41 -28.47
CA ASP A 79 39.22 18.81 -27.07
C ASP A 79 39.59 17.64 -26.13
N VAL A 80 39.81 16.46 -26.68
CA VAL A 80 40.19 15.25 -25.93
C VAL A 80 41.52 14.73 -26.43
N VAL A 81 42.55 14.88 -25.60
CA VAL A 81 43.87 14.29 -25.89
C VAL A 81 43.86 12.85 -25.36
N LYS A 82 43.88 11.90 -26.29
CA LYS A 82 43.98 10.48 -25.93
C LYS A 82 45.43 10.09 -25.68
N THR A 83 45.70 9.46 -24.54
CA THR A 83 46.98 8.84 -24.22
C THR A 83 47.22 7.60 -25.05
N GLN A 84 48.47 7.24 -25.37
CA GLN A 84 48.82 6.01 -26.06
C GLN A 84 49.63 5.13 -25.13
N PRO A 85 49.20 3.90 -24.81
CA PRO A 85 47.93 3.24 -25.15
C PRO A 85 46.75 3.82 -24.35
N CYS A 86 45.53 3.74 -24.89
CA CYS A 86 44.28 4.16 -24.22
C CYS A 86 43.23 3.07 -24.25
N ALA A 87 42.18 3.29 -23.45
CA ALA A 87 40.94 2.48 -23.47
C ALA A 87 40.31 2.53 -24.87
N ARG A 88 39.90 1.38 -25.41
CA ARG A 88 39.37 1.27 -26.78
C ARG A 88 38.04 0.55 -26.88
N LEU A 89 37.74 -0.37 -25.97
CA LEU A 89 36.56 -1.22 -26.07
C LEU A 89 35.28 -0.42 -25.83
N GLU A 90 34.34 -0.56 -26.74
CA GLU A 90 32.97 -0.05 -26.60
C GLU A 90 32.01 -1.25 -26.56
N CYS A 91 31.25 -1.42 -25.51
CA CYS A 91 30.40 -2.59 -25.27
C CYS A 91 31.15 -3.93 -25.44
N TRP A 92 32.40 -3.97 -25.01
CA TRP A 92 33.35 -5.12 -25.15
C TRP A 92 33.80 -5.42 -26.58
N ILE A 93 33.61 -4.52 -27.52
CA ILE A 93 34.05 -4.62 -28.93
C ILE A 93 35.14 -3.58 -29.16
N ASP A 94 36.21 -3.97 -29.84
CA ASP A 94 37.22 -3.03 -30.32
C ASP A 94 36.73 -2.39 -31.64
N PRO A 95 36.34 -1.10 -31.68
CA PRO A 95 35.88 -0.45 -32.88
C PRO A 95 36.91 -0.44 -34.01
N ASN A 96 38.22 -0.42 -33.67
CA ASN A 96 39.30 -0.38 -34.64
C ASN A 96 39.55 -1.73 -35.33
N SER A 97 38.96 -2.83 -34.83
CA SER A 97 39.07 -4.14 -35.46
C SER A 97 38.13 -4.31 -36.65
N LEU A 98 37.25 -3.37 -36.91
CA LEU A 98 36.21 -3.40 -37.94
C LEU A 98 36.24 -2.12 -38.77
N SER A 99 35.56 -2.10 -39.93
CA SER A 99 35.31 -0.86 -40.67
C SER A 99 34.41 0.09 -39.81
N PRO A 100 34.55 1.41 -39.87
CA PRO A 100 33.87 2.35 -39.01
C PRO A 100 32.34 2.17 -38.95
N SER A 101 31.69 2.02 -40.09
CA SER A 101 30.23 1.82 -40.15
C SER A 101 29.81 0.48 -39.48
N LYS A 102 30.56 -0.61 -39.79
CA LYS A 102 30.28 -1.93 -39.20
C LYS A 102 30.57 -1.95 -37.69
N ALA A 103 31.62 -1.27 -37.25
CA ALA A 103 31.94 -1.11 -35.82
C ALA A 103 30.79 -0.46 -35.08
N LEU A 104 30.31 0.67 -35.58
CA LEU A 104 29.21 1.44 -35.00
C LEU A 104 27.92 0.61 -34.90
N GLU A 105 27.53 -0.07 -35.95
CA GLU A 105 26.38 -0.97 -35.94
C GLU A 105 26.54 -2.13 -34.95
N THR A 106 27.72 -2.73 -34.88
CA THR A 106 28.00 -3.84 -33.97
C THR A 106 27.96 -3.43 -32.52
N VAL A 107 28.54 -2.27 -32.19
CA VAL A 107 28.48 -1.67 -30.84
C VAL A 107 27.04 -1.34 -30.45
N GLY A 108 26.28 -0.70 -31.37
CA GLY A 108 24.87 -0.38 -31.13
C GLY A 108 24.02 -1.65 -30.82
N HIS A 109 24.23 -2.72 -31.59
CA HIS A 109 23.54 -4.00 -31.33
C HIS A 109 23.98 -4.64 -30.02
N ALA A 110 25.27 -4.58 -29.68
CA ALA A 110 25.75 -5.11 -28.42
C ALA A 110 25.14 -4.36 -27.22
N LEU A 111 25.11 -3.03 -27.28
CA LEU A 111 24.47 -2.20 -26.25
C LEU A 111 22.99 -2.53 -26.09
N GLN A 112 22.26 -2.64 -27.20
CA GLN A 112 20.84 -3.03 -27.15
C GLN A 112 20.65 -4.37 -26.46
N LYS A 113 21.41 -5.41 -26.82
CA LYS A 113 21.36 -6.73 -26.19
C LYS A 113 21.68 -6.70 -24.70
N GLN A 114 22.59 -5.82 -24.28
CA GLN A 114 22.91 -5.65 -22.87
C GLN A 114 21.74 -5.03 -22.09
N TYR A 115 21.04 -4.04 -22.65
CA TYR A 115 19.85 -3.47 -22.06
C TYR A 115 18.65 -4.43 -22.06
N GLU A 116 18.45 -5.21 -23.10
CA GLU A 116 17.39 -6.20 -23.25
C GLU A 116 17.40 -7.24 -22.12
N ARG A 117 18.57 -7.51 -21.53
CA ARG A 117 18.68 -8.39 -20.36
C ARG A 117 17.87 -7.90 -19.16
N TRP A 118 17.78 -6.59 -19.01
CA TRP A 118 17.09 -5.95 -17.88
C TRP A 118 15.62 -5.62 -18.18
N GLN A 119 15.32 -5.27 -19.42
CA GLN A 119 13.96 -4.95 -19.84
C GLN A 119 13.67 -5.49 -21.25
N PRO A 120 13.38 -6.78 -21.40
CA PRO A 120 13.20 -7.43 -22.71
C PRO A 120 11.94 -6.97 -23.45
N ARG A 121 11.01 -6.33 -22.77
CA ARG A 121 9.73 -5.89 -23.36
C ARG A 121 9.71 -4.42 -23.78
N ALA A 122 10.79 -3.67 -23.58
CA ALA A 122 10.87 -2.30 -24.05
C ALA A 122 11.08 -2.22 -25.56
N ARG A 123 10.72 -1.11 -26.16
CA ARG A 123 11.00 -0.80 -27.56
C ARG A 123 12.34 -0.09 -27.66
N TYR A 124 13.32 -0.75 -28.22
CA TYR A 124 14.65 -0.21 -28.45
C TYR A 124 14.75 0.41 -29.82
N LYS A 125 15.36 1.60 -29.89
CA LYS A 125 15.75 2.24 -31.11
C LYS A 125 17.17 2.81 -30.98
N GLN A 126 17.99 2.50 -31.97
CA GLN A 126 19.37 3.01 -32.07
C GLN A 126 19.41 4.21 -33.00
N SER A 127 20.28 5.16 -32.69
CA SER A 127 20.63 6.30 -33.54
C SER A 127 22.14 6.45 -33.49
N LEU A 128 22.76 6.17 -34.61
CA LEU A 128 24.21 5.97 -34.72
C LEU A 128 24.80 7.16 -35.46
N ASP A 129 25.70 7.90 -34.83
CA ASP A 129 26.25 9.19 -35.26
C ASP A 129 25.17 10.13 -35.81
N PRO A 130 24.10 10.41 -35.02
CA PRO A 130 22.92 11.07 -35.54
C PRO A 130 23.07 12.57 -35.75
N THR A 131 22.20 13.12 -36.58
CA THR A 131 21.92 14.56 -36.67
C THR A 131 20.89 14.99 -35.61
N SER A 132 20.81 16.30 -35.34
CA SER A 132 19.83 16.87 -34.41
C SER A 132 18.39 16.55 -34.83
N ASP A 133 18.09 16.60 -36.14
CA ASP A 133 16.75 16.27 -36.65
C ASP A 133 16.35 14.81 -36.44
N GLU A 134 17.34 13.90 -36.55
CA GLU A 134 17.12 12.46 -36.30
C GLU A 134 16.83 12.21 -34.83
N ILE A 135 17.56 12.83 -33.93
CA ILE A 135 17.28 12.75 -32.49
C ILE A 135 15.90 13.29 -32.15
N LYS A 136 15.54 14.45 -32.69
CA LYS A 136 14.20 15.01 -32.53
C LYS A 136 13.10 14.05 -32.97
N LYS A 137 13.23 13.49 -34.18
CA LYS A 137 12.27 12.50 -34.72
C LYS A 137 12.21 11.26 -33.83
N LEU A 138 13.37 10.78 -33.39
CA LEU A 138 13.49 9.62 -32.50
C LEU A 138 12.76 9.87 -31.18
N CYS A 139 13.13 10.92 -30.44
CA CYS A 139 12.59 11.24 -29.12
C CYS A 139 11.07 11.50 -29.15
N CYS A 140 10.61 12.34 -30.09
CA CYS A 140 9.18 12.60 -30.25
C CYS A 140 8.38 11.33 -30.64
N SER A 141 8.96 10.44 -31.43
CA SER A 141 8.33 9.16 -31.78
C SER A 141 8.22 8.24 -30.56
N LEU A 142 9.30 8.14 -29.76
CA LEU A 142 9.33 7.29 -28.57
C LEU A 142 8.39 7.82 -27.49
N ARG A 143 8.33 9.14 -27.25
CA ARG A 143 7.40 9.75 -26.30
C ARG A 143 5.95 9.51 -26.69
N ARG A 144 5.60 9.69 -27.96
CA ARG A 144 4.26 9.37 -28.48
C ARG A 144 3.86 7.92 -28.23
N ASN A 145 4.80 6.98 -28.41
CA ASN A 145 4.55 5.55 -28.19
C ASN A 145 4.44 5.21 -26.69
N ALA A 146 5.23 5.86 -25.86
CA ALA A 146 5.26 5.60 -24.42
C ALA A 146 4.09 6.25 -23.66
N LYS A 147 3.46 7.30 -24.22
CA LYS A 147 2.41 8.09 -23.57
C LYS A 147 2.88 8.59 -22.20
N GLU A 148 2.28 8.08 -21.13
CA GLU A 148 2.59 8.43 -19.73
C GLU A 148 3.70 7.55 -19.13
N GLU A 149 4.15 6.53 -19.86
CA GLU A 149 5.19 5.63 -19.40
C GLU A 149 6.59 6.24 -19.58
N ARG A 150 7.59 5.66 -18.89
CA ARG A 150 8.96 6.16 -18.92
C ARG A 150 9.66 5.87 -20.23
N VAL A 151 10.45 6.85 -20.71
CA VAL A 151 11.38 6.70 -21.82
C VAL A 151 12.81 6.85 -21.31
N LEU A 152 13.70 5.92 -21.70
CA LEU A 152 15.12 6.02 -21.43
C LEU A 152 15.85 6.63 -22.63
N PHE A 153 16.76 7.56 -22.36
CA PHE A 153 17.66 8.14 -23.33
C PHE A 153 19.11 7.87 -22.89
N HIS A 154 19.81 7.03 -23.61
CA HIS A 154 21.22 6.75 -23.41
C HIS A 154 22.05 7.46 -24.45
N TYR A 155 22.98 8.29 -23.99
CA TYR A 155 23.90 9.05 -24.82
C TYR A 155 25.32 8.57 -24.55
N ASN A 156 26.02 8.07 -25.58
CA ASN A 156 27.45 7.86 -25.58
C ASN A 156 28.10 8.91 -26.48
N GLY A 157 28.90 9.78 -25.88
CA GLY A 157 29.55 10.91 -26.54
C GLY A 157 31.07 10.83 -26.62
N HIS A 158 31.63 9.63 -26.86
CA HIS A 158 33.10 9.43 -26.88
C HIS A 158 33.79 9.92 -28.15
N GLY A 159 33.05 10.05 -29.23
CA GLY A 159 33.57 10.53 -30.53
C GLY A 159 33.28 12.01 -30.82
N VAL A 160 32.74 12.74 -29.86
CA VAL A 160 32.38 14.15 -30.01
C VAL A 160 32.97 14.98 -28.86
N PRO A 161 33.06 16.33 -29.01
CA PRO A 161 33.60 17.18 -27.96
C PRO A 161 32.82 17.07 -26.62
N LYS A 162 33.44 17.49 -25.53
CA LYS A 162 32.80 17.55 -24.21
C LYS A 162 31.58 18.48 -24.25
N PRO A 163 30.56 18.22 -23.44
CA PRO A 163 29.40 19.11 -23.30
C PRO A 163 29.84 20.57 -23.03
N THR A 164 29.13 21.51 -23.61
CA THR A 164 29.37 22.94 -23.41
C THR A 164 29.11 23.37 -21.98
N SER A 165 29.51 24.55 -21.59
CA SER A 165 29.20 25.12 -20.27
C SER A 165 27.72 25.29 -20.01
N GLN A 166 26.90 25.32 -21.07
CA GLN A 166 25.46 25.39 -21.02
C GLN A 166 24.80 23.97 -20.97
N GLY A 167 25.60 22.90 -20.89
CA GLY A 167 25.13 21.55 -20.85
C GLY A 167 24.65 20.98 -22.19
N GLU A 168 24.97 21.66 -23.30
CA GLU A 168 24.63 21.14 -24.63
C GLU A 168 25.51 19.95 -24.98
N ILE A 169 24.91 18.91 -25.54
CA ILE A 169 25.59 17.72 -26.08
C ILE A 169 25.83 17.90 -27.57
N TRP A 170 26.82 17.18 -28.07
CA TRP A 170 27.20 17.31 -29.48
C TRP A 170 26.65 16.14 -30.30
N VAL A 171 26.23 16.49 -31.51
CA VAL A 171 25.77 15.58 -32.55
C VAL A 171 26.39 15.99 -33.90
N PHE A 172 26.02 15.36 -34.99
CA PHE A 172 26.60 15.63 -36.31
C PHE A 172 25.67 16.44 -37.20
N ASN A 173 26.28 17.17 -38.16
CA ASN A 173 25.55 17.73 -39.29
C ASN A 173 25.31 16.60 -40.35
N LYS A 174 24.47 16.87 -41.35
CA LYS A 174 24.14 15.90 -42.41
C LYS A 174 25.35 15.45 -43.24
N ALA A 175 26.39 16.26 -43.33
CA ALA A 175 27.59 16.01 -44.12
C ALA A 175 28.71 15.39 -43.29
N TYR A 176 28.52 15.21 -41.99
CA TYR A 176 29.55 14.74 -41.04
C TYR A 176 30.81 15.56 -41.04
N THR A 177 30.71 16.84 -41.33
CA THR A 177 31.85 17.79 -41.39
C THR A 177 31.93 18.70 -40.18
N GLN A 178 30.87 18.74 -39.38
CA GLN A 178 30.76 19.62 -38.19
C GLN A 178 30.02 18.95 -37.08
N TYR A 179 30.43 19.31 -35.86
CA TYR A 179 29.67 18.99 -34.65
C TYR A 179 28.59 20.06 -34.42
N ILE A 180 27.39 19.68 -34.10
CA ILE A 180 26.24 20.55 -33.85
C ILE A 180 25.86 20.45 -32.37
N PRO A 181 25.82 21.58 -31.63
CA PRO A 181 25.35 21.54 -30.25
C PRO A 181 23.84 21.25 -30.21
N LEU A 182 23.45 20.38 -29.32
CA LEU A 182 22.05 20.05 -29.03
C LEU A 182 21.69 20.57 -27.64
N SER A 183 20.75 21.52 -27.61
CA SER A 183 20.27 22.11 -26.37
C SER A 183 19.56 21.10 -25.48
N MET A 184 19.84 21.14 -24.19
CA MET A 184 19.14 20.31 -23.22
C MET A 184 17.66 20.72 -23.04
N TYR A 185 17.34 22.01 -23.25
CA TYR A 185 15.96 22.49 -23.27
C TYR A 185 15.14 21.82 -24.38
N ASP A 186 15.70 21.73 -25.58
CA ASP A 186 15.06 21.07 -26.73
C ASP A 186 14.92 19.56 -26.47
N LEU A 187 15.95 18.92 -25.93
CA LEU A 187 15.91 17.49 -25.63
C LEU A 187 14.84 17.18 -24.58
N GLN A 188 14.71 17.98 -23.52
CA GLN A 188 13.63 17.86 -22.55
C GLN A 188 12.25 17.94 -23.21
N THR A 189 12.06 18.93 -24.08
CA THR A 189 10.79 19.11 -24.83
C THR A 189 10.45 17.88 -25.66
N TRP A 190 11.42 17.29 -26.36
CA TRP A 190 11.18 16.13 -27.24
C TRP A 190 10.99 14.83 -26.47
N MET A 191 11.69 14.67 -25.37
CA MET A 191 11.63 13.50 -24.51
C MET A 191 10.38 13.49 -23.62
N GLY A 192 9.94 14.67 -23.16
CA GLY A 192 8.87 14.78 -22.16
C GLY A 192 9.20 14.11 -20.84
N ALA A 193 8.20 13.95 -19.98
CA ALA A 193 8.31 13.27 -18.70
C ALA A 193 7.22 12.19 -18.56
N PRO A 194 7.45 11.15 -17.73
CA PRO A 194 8.70 10.84 -17.03
C PRO A 194 9.77 10.26 -17.96
N SER A 195 11.04 10.61 -17.71
CA SER A 195 12.18 10.14 -18.51
C SER A 195 13.37 9.75 -17.63
N LEU A 196 14.24 8.89 -18.17
CA LEU A 196 15.49 8.47 -17.58
C LEU A 196 16.62 8.76 -18.57
N TYR A 197 17.67 9.44 -18.12
CA TYR A 197 18.81 9.81 -18.93
C TYR A 197 20.06 9.12 -18.43
N VAL A 198 20.88 8.64 -19.35
CA VAL A 198 22.22 8.11 -19.09
C VAL A 198 23.19 8.86 -19.98
N TYR A 199 24.19 9.54 -19.39
CA TYR A 199 25.19 10.30 -20.11
C TYR A 199 26.57 9.69 -19.91
N ASP A 200 27.09 9.02 -20.94
CA ASP A 200 28.45 8.48 -20.95
C ASP A 200 29.34 9.35 -21.83
N CYS A 201 29.91 10.38 -21.22
CA CYS A 201 30.85 11.31 -21.83
C CYS A 201 31.67 12.04 -20.76
N SER A 202 32.82 12.59 -21.13
CA SER A 202 33.59 13.46 -20.26
C SER A 202 32.79 14.72 -19.93
N ASN A 203 32.97 15.30 -18.75
CA ASN A 203 32.27 16.51 -18.29
C ASN A 203 30.73 16.35 -18.18
N ALA A 204 30.21 15.12 -18.05
CA ALA A 204 28.78 14.85 -18.10
C ALA A 204 27.97 15.51 -16.96
N GLY A 205 28.61 15.82 -15.83
CA GLY A 205 27.96 16.50 -14.69
C GLY A 205 27.38 17.86 -15.03
N VAL A 206 28.00 18.58 -15.96
CA VAL A 206 27.50 19.89 -16.44
C VAL A 206 26.07 19.76 -17.04
N ILE A 207 25.78 18.63 -17.66
CA ILE A 207 24.46 18.37 -18.23
C ILE A 207 23.41 18.33 -17.11
N ILE A 208 23.70 17.62 -16.00
CA ILE A 208 22.81 17.52 -14.83
C ILE A 208 22.60 18.90 -14.19
N ASP A 209 23.67 19.67 -14.02
CA ASP A 209 23.62 21.01 -13.41
C ASP A 209 22.70 21.95 -14.21
N ASN A 210 22.78 21.91 -15.53
CA ASN A 210 21.93 22.75 -16.40
C ASN A 210 20.50 22.17 -16.59
N PHE A 211 20.32 20.86 -16.51
CA PHE A 211 19.01 20.22 -16.68
C PHE A 211 17.95 20.77 -15.73
N LYS A 212 18.31 21.01 -14.49
CA LYS A 212 17.42 21.57 -13.47
C LYS A 212 16.99 23.00 -13.83
N GLN A 213 17.92 23.82 -14.28
CA GLN A 213 17.62 25.20 -14.69
C GLN A 213 16.64 25.24 -15.87
N PHE A 214 16.82 24.37 -16.86
CA PHE A 214 15.92 24.27 -18.00
C PHE A 214 14.56 23.69 -17.60
N ALA A 215 14.50 22.76 -16.64
CA ALA A 215 13.24 22.27 -16.10
C ALA A 215 12.44 23.39 -15.41
N GLU A 216 13.10 24.25 -14.65
CA GLU A 216 12.51 25.46 -14.04
C GLU A 216 12.10 26.49 -15.09
N GLN A 217 12.85 26.59 -16.18
CA GLN A 217 12.49 27.47 -17.31
C GLN A 217 11.21 26.98 -18.00
N HIS A 218 11.07 25.70 -18.25
CA HIS A 218 9.83 25.13 -18.81
C HIS A 218 8.61 25.41 -17.92
N GLU A 219 8.75 25.32 -16.60
CA GLU A 219 7.68 25.65 -15.67
C GLU A 219 7.29 27.15 -15.79
N ARG A 220 8.24 28.05 -15.82
CA ARG A 220 8.00 29.49 -16.01
C ARG A 220 7.37 29.81 -17.37
N ASP A 221 7.84 29.19 -18.44
CA ASP A 221 7.30 29.38 -19.78
C ASP A 221 5.84 28.89 -19.87
N TYR A 222 5.53 27.78 -19.18
CA TYR A 222 4.16 27.28 -19.05
C TYR A 222 3.27 28.26 -18.28
N GLU A 223 3.71 28.77 -17.13
CA GLU A 223 2.98 29.75 -16.34
C GLU A 223 2.69 31.04 -17.14
N MET A 224 3.67 31.54 -17.87
CA MET A 224 3.48 32.71 -18.76
C MET A 224 2.47 32.45 -19.87
N GLN A 225 2.48 31.28 -20.46
CA GLN A 225 1.52 30.89 -21.49
C GLN A 225 0.11 30.67 -20.91
N ALA A 226 0.00 30.05 -19.72
CA ALA A 226 -1.25 29.83 -19.04
C ALA A 226 -1.93 31.15 -18.64
N ASN A 227 -1.15 32.13 -18.20
CA ASN A 227 -1.62 33.48 -17.88
C ASN A 227 -2.09 34.26 -19.13
N SER A 228 -1.48 33.99 -20.30
CA SER A 228 -1.80 34.71 -21.54
C SER A 228 -2.99 34.12 -22.30
N LYS A 229 -3.22 32.82 -22.26
CA LYS A 229 -4.22 32.09 -23.08
C LYS A 229 -5.34 31.45 -22.28
N GLY A 230 -5.32 31.51 -20.96
CA GLY A 230 -6.21 30.75 -20.09
C GLY A 230 -5.76 29.29 -19.92
N SER A 231 -5.82 28.78 -18.71
CA SER A 231 -5.30 27.44 -18.33
C SER A 231 -6.01 26.28 -19.03
N GLU A 232 -7.26 26.48 -19.48
CA GLU A 232 -8.04 25.43 -20.18
C GLU A 232 -7.61 25.18 -21.62
N ALA A 233 -6.91 26.14 -22.24
CA ALA A 233 -6.46 26.05 -23.65
C ALA A 233 -5.09 25.33 -23.76
N ILE A 234 -4.39 25.12 -22.64
CA ILE A 234 -3.07 24.52 -22.58
C ILE A 234 -3.19 23.27 -21.72
N GLY A 235 -2.81 22.11 -22.22
CA GLY A 235 -2.84 20.84 -21.49
C GLY A 235 -2.08 20.92 -20.13
N PRO A 236 -2.18 19.91 -19.28
CA PRO A 236 -1.53 19.95 -17.97
C PRO A 236 -0.02 20.16 -18.05
N PRO A 237 0.60 20.85 -17.08
CA PRO A 237 2.05 21.12 -17.09
C PRO A 237 2.84 19.82 -17.06
N VAL A 238 3.88 19.74 -17.89
CA VAL A 238 4.84 18.62 -17.84
C VAL A 238 5.88 18.91 -16.77
N SER A 239 5.91 18.13 -15.70
CA SER A 239 6.93 18.28 -14.67
C SER A 239 8.15 17.41 -14.97
N TYR A 240 9.31 18.03 -15.10
CA TYR A 240 10.60 17.34 -15.29
C TYR A 240 11.28 16.96 -13.97
N LYS A 241 10.69 17.30 -12.81
CA LYS A 241 11.26 17.03 -11.47
C LYS A 241 11.43 15.53 -11.19
N ASN A 242 10.58 14.70 -11.80
CA ASN A 242 10.62 13.25 -11.64
C ASN A 242 11.51 12.55 -12.68
N CYS A 243 12.24 13.29 -13.51
CA CYS A 243 13.23 12.71 -14.40
C CYS A 243 14.46 12.27 -13.62
N ILE A 244 15.00 11.11 -14.01
CA ILE A 244 16.18 10.51 -13.39
C ILE A 244 17.34 10.67 -14.36
N GLN A 245 18.50 11.03 -13.86
CA GLN A 245 19.69 11.22 -14.66
C GLN A 245 20.88 10.52 -14.02
N LEU A 246 21.67 9.83 -14.82
CA LEU A 246 22.90 9.13 -14.43
C LEU A 246 24.03 9.61 -15.36
N ALA A 247 25.04 10.26 -14.82
CA ALA A 247 26.18 10.80 -15.54
C ALA A 247 27.48 10.10 -15.15
N ALA A 248 28.30 9.83 -16.12
CA ALA A 248 29.56 9.10 -15.97
C ALA A 248 30.59 9.82 -15.09
N CYS A 249 30.60 11.15 -15.09
CA CYS A 249 31.53 11.91 -14.29
C CYS A 249 30.95 13.25 -13.84
N ALA A 250 31.57 13.85 -12.82
CA ALA A 250 31.24 15.19 -12.37
C ALA A 250 31.68 16.26 -13.39
N ALA A 251 31.16 17.49 -13.20
CA ALA A 251 31.56 18.64 -14.00
C ALA A 251 33.09 18.86 -13.89
N GLY A 252 33.72 19.15 -15.01
CA GLY A 252 35.18 19.35 -15.11
C GLY A 252 36.02 18.08 -15.12
N GLN A 253 35.42 16.89 -14.99
CA GLN A 253 36.13 15.61 -15.02
C GLN A 253 36.11 14.97 -16.42
N SER A 254 37.19 14.22 -16.71
CA SER A 254 37.29 13.39 -17.91
C SER A 254 37.17 11.90 -17.57
N LEU A 255 36.72 11.11 -18.52
CA LEU A 255 36.59 9.66 -18.35
C LEU A 255 37.97 9.00 -18.22
N PRO A 256 38.09 7.88 -17.49
CA PRO A 256 39.35 7.12 -17.39
C PRO A 256 39.81 6.60 -18.76
N MET A 257 41.12 6.73 -19.06
CA MET A 257 41.70 6.31 -20.32
C MET A 257 42.63 5.06 -20.18
N SER A 258 42.60 4.37 -19.07
CA SER A 258 43.42 3.19 -18.85
C SER A 258 43.18 2.11 -19.91
N PRO A 259 44.21 1.60 -20.60
CA PRO A 259 44.06 0.62 -21.69
C PRO A 259 43.47 -0.74 -21.23
N GLU A 260 43.49 -0.99 -19.93
CA GLU A 260 42.95 -2.21 -19.32
C GLU A 260 41.44 -2.14 -19.08
N LEU A 261 40.87 -0.95 -19.23
CA LEU A 261 39.44 -0.70 -19.04
C LEU A 261 38.74 -0.49 -20.40
N PRO A 262 37.44 -0.76 -20.49
CA PRO A 262 36.68 -0.34 -21.66
C PRO A 262 36.59 1.19 -21.71
N ALA A 263 36.49 1.75 -22.92
CA ALA A 263 36.33 3.22 -23.10
C ALA A 263 34.98 3.67 -22.50
N ASP A 264 33.95 2.85 -22.67
CA ASP A 264 32.61 3.01 -22.10
C ASP A 264 32.51 2.40 -20.69
N LEU A 265 33.47 2.69 -19.81
CA LEU A 265 33.52 2.10 -18.47
C LEU A 265 32.22 2.29 -17.69
N PHE A 266 31.61 3.47 -17.78
CA PHE A 266 30.35 3.77 -17.10
C PHE A 266 29.22 2.89 -17.63
N THR A 267 29.03 2.84 -18.95
CA THR A 267 28.05 2.00 -19.62
C THR A 267 28.31 0.53 -19.30
N SER A 268 29.55 0.07 -19.34
CA SER A 268 29.94 -1.31 -18.99
C SER A 268 29.59 -1.65 -17.53
N CYS A 269 29.76 -0.73 -16.58
CA CYS A 269 29.28 -0.91 -15.20
C CYS A 269 27.76 -1.02 -15.15
N LEU A 270 27.02 -0.18 -15.89
CA LEU A 270 25.56 -0.15 -15.86
C LEU A 270 24.92 -1.37 -16.54
N THR A 271 25.53 -1.91 -17.60
CA THR A 271 24.90 -2.94 -18.44
C THR A 271 25.45 -4.34 -18.21
N THR A 272 26.71 -4.46 -17.81
CA THR A 272 27.42 -5.73 -17.56
C THR A 272 28.16 -5.73 -16.20
N PRO A 273 27.47 -5.44 -15.07
CA PRO A 273 28.11 -5.18 -13.79
C PRO A 273 28.96 -6.33 -13.26
N VAL A 274 28.53 -7.58 -13.42
CA VAL A 274 29.27 -8.74 -12.91
C VAL A 274 30.59 -8.90 -13.66
N THR A 275 30.60 -8.84 -14.99
CA THR A 275 31.80 -8.93 -15.82
C THR A 275 32.76 -7.78 -15.47
N MET A 276 32.26 -6.56 -15.37
CA MET A 276 33.08 -5.39 -15.04
C MET A 276 33.68 -5.50 -13.63
N ALA A 277 32.88 -5.92 -12.65
CA ALA A 277 33.34 -6.11 -11.27
C ALA A 277 34.44 -7.17 -11.18
N MET A 278 34.29 -8.31 -11.87
CA MET A 278 35.28 -9.38 -11.89
C MET A 278 36.61 -8.92 -12.52
N LYS A 279 36.54 -8.25 -13.68
CA LYS A 279 37.74 -7.72 -14.35
C LYS A 279 38.43 -6.69 -13.47
N TRP A 280 37.66 -5.73 -12.90
CA TRP A 280 38.21 -4.73 -11.99
C TRP A 280 38.83 -5.35 -10.73
N PHE A 281 38.19 -6.39 -10.14
CA PHE A 281 38.73 -7.10 -8.98
C PHE A 281 40.07 -7.76 -9.29
N VAL A 282 40.23 -8.39 -10.46
CA VAL A 282 41.50 -8.97 -10.91
C VAL A 282 42.56 -7.88 -11.08
N LEU A 283 42.23 -6.75 -11.70
CA LEU A 283 43.17 -5.64 -11.91
C LEU A 283 43.68 -5.04 -10.59
N ARG A 284 42.85 -5.01 -9.56
CA ARG A 284 43.23 -4.49 -8.23
C ARG A 284 43.89 -5.50 -7.31
N SER A 285 43.86 -6.78 -7.67
CA SER A 285 44.45 -7.84 -6.85
C SER A 285 45.96 -7.63 -6.73
N ARG A 286 46.49 -7.82 -5.50
CA ARG A 286 47.93 -7.82 -5.26
C ARG A 286 48.66 -8.93 -6.00
N LEU A 287 47.96 -9.99 -6.39
CA LEU A 287 48.46 -11.12 -7.16
C LEU A 287 48.13 -10.97 -8.65
N ARG A 288 48.10 -9.77 -9.18
CA ARG A 288 47.72 -9.44 -10.56
C ARG A 288 48.45 -10.29 -11.59
N SER A 289 49.77 -10.44 -11.44
CA SER A 289 50.62 -11.25 -12.38
C SER A 289 50.27 -12.73 -12.37
N ALA A 290 49.86 -13.26 -11.19
CA ALA A 290 49.42 -14.67 -11.08
C ALA A 290 47.97 -14.89 -11.54
N ARG A 291 47.20 -13.81 -11.76
CA ARG A 291 45.80 -13.87 -12.18
C ARG A 291 45.54 -13.29 -13.57
N ALA A 292 46.60 -12.98 -14.35
CA ALA A 292 46.47 -12.44 -15.71
C ALA A 292 45.65 -13.35 -16.61
N ASP A 293 45.86 -14.66 -16.52
CA ASP A 293 45.10 -15.65 -17.28
C ASP A 293 43.59 -15.67 -16.97
N LEU A 294 43.22 -15.23 -15.78
CA LEU A 294 41.78 -15.14 -15.37
C LEU A 294 41.04 -14.06 -16.12
N PHE A 295 41.73 -13.00 -16.54
CA PHE A 295 41.08 -11.84 -17.19
C PHE A 295 40.36 -12.26 -18.48
N ASP A 296 40.97 -13.11 -19.29
CA ASP A 296 40.39 -13.62 -20.54
C ASP A 296 39.34 -14.72 -20.28
N LEU A 297 39.46 -15.43 -19.15
CA LEU A 297 38.48 -16.47 -18.77
C LEU A 297 37.15 -15.86 -18.27
N ILE A 298 37.18 -14.64 -17.78
CA ILE A 298 35.95 -13.93 -17.32
C ILE A 298 34.94 -13.78 -18.46
N ASP A 299 35.39 -13.60 -19.70
CA ASP A 299 34.47 -13.49 -20.85
C ASP A 299 33.83 -14.84 -21.22
N LYS A 300 34.34 -15.94 -20.66
CA LYS A 300 33.85 -17.30 -20.87
C LYS A 300 33.08 -17.88 -19.68
N ILE A 301 32.73 -17.01 -18.72
CA ILE A 301 31.99 -17.41 -17.50
C ILE A 301 30.74 -18.24 -17.86
N PRO A 302 30.53 -19.42 -17.27
CA PRO A 302 29.42 -20.28 -17.63
C PRO A 302 28.09 -19.78 -17.05
N GLY A 303 27.03 -19.97 -17.86
CA GLY A 303 25.67 -19.75 -17.45
C GLY A 303 25.03 -18.50 -18.00
N GLN A 304 23.83 -18.22 -17.49
CA GLN A 304 23.01 -17.03 -17.83
C GLN A 304 22.67 -16.22 -16.59
N VAL A 305 22.57 -14.90 -16.74
CA VAL A 305 22.27 -13.95 -15.65
C VAL A 305 20.96 -14.28 -14.93
N THR A 306 20.01 -14.89 -15.64
CA THR A 306 18.67 -15.24 -15.12
C THR A 306 18.61 -16.62 -14.44
N ASP A 307 19.60 -17.48 -14.66
CA ASP A 307 19.64 -18.83 -14.07
C ASP A 307 20.53 -18.90 -12.84
N ARG A 308 19.93 -18.79 -11.65
CA ARG A 308 20.59 -18.79 -10.34
C ARG A 308 21.36 -20.09 -10.01
N ARG A 309 21.21 -21.16 -10.79
CA ARG A 309 21.95 -22.41 -10.63
C ARG A 309 23.32 -22.36 -11.28
N THR A 310 23.56 -21.35 -12.10
CA THR A 310 24.82 -21.14 -12.81
C THR A 310 25.67 -20.10 -12.08
N MET A 311 26.96 -20.12 -12.31
CA MET A 311 27.92 -19.20 -11.71
C MET A 311 27.55 -17.74 -12.00
N LEU A 312 27.30 -17.38 -13.27
CA LEU A 312 26.94 -16.01 -13.65
C LEU A 312 25.60 -15.58 -13.04
N GLY A 313 24.62 -16.47 -13.00
CA GLY A 313 23.31 -16.17 -12.45
C GLY A 313 23.31 -16.02 -10.93
N GLU A 314 24.12 -16.85 -10.21
CA GLU A 314 24.27 -16.70 -8.76
C GLU A 314 25.01 -15.40 -8.41
N LEU A 315 26.10 -15.09 -9.11
CA LEU A 315 26.81 -13.81 -8.92
C LEU A 315 25.90 -12.61 -9.13
N ASN A 316 25.09 -12.63 -10.20
CA ASN A 316 24.11 -11.56 -10.42
C ASN A 316 23.06 -11.48 -9.30
N TRP A 317 22.65 -12.62 -8.76
CA TRP A 317 21.69 -12.67 -7.66
C TRP A 317 22.27 -12.10 -6.36
N ILE A 318 23.51 -12.48 -6.01
CA ILE A 318 24.23 -11.95 -4.84
C ILE A 318 24.50 -10.45 -5.02
N PHE A 319 24.95 -10.02 -6.20
CA PHE A 319 25.14 -8.62 -6.53
C PHE A 319 23.87 -7.78 -6.31
N THR A 320 22.73 -8.29 -6.79
CA THR A 320 21.43 -7.64 -6.60
C THR A 320 21.08 -7.52 -5.11
N ALA A 321 21.32 -8.59 -4.34
CA ALA A 321 21.03 -8.59 -2.90
C ALA A 321 21.90 -7.59 -2.14
N ILE A 322 23.18 -7.53 -2.44
CA ILE A 322 24.14 -6.62 -1.82
C ILE A 322 23.80 -5.17 -2.15
N THR A 323 23.61 -4.85 -3.43
CA THR A 323 23.34 -3.47 -3.86
C THR A 323 21.98 -2.96 -3.38
N ASP A 324 20.95 -3.81 -3.35
CA ASP A 324 19.66 -3.50 -2.74
C ASP A 324 19.81 -3.19 -1.24
N THR A 325 20.60 -3.97 -0.54
CA THR A 325 20.84 -3.79 0.89
C THR A 325 21.62 -2.51 1.18
N ILE A 326 22.67 -2.24 0.41
CA ILE A 326 23.43 -0.98 0.50
C ILE A 326 22.50 0.22 0.30
N ALA A 327 21.66 0.19 -0.73
CA ALA A 327 20.73 1.26 -1.01
C ALA A 327 19.69 1.42 0.11
N TRP A 328 19.08 0.34 0.57
CA TRP A 328 18.05 0.37 1.61
C TRP A 328 18.56 0.88 2.96
N SER A 329 19.77 0.47 3.35
CA SER A 329 20.38 0.90 4.63
C SER A 329 20.91 2.33 4.63
N SER A 330 21.10 2.92 3.44
CA SER A 330 21.82 4.19 3.31
C SER A 330 20.98 5.33 2.73
N LEU A 331 19.85 5.02 2.06
CA LEU A 331 19.00 6.02 1.41
C LEU A 331 17.72 6.28 2.22
N PRO A 332 17.17 7.50 2.13
CA PRO A 332 15.83 7.79 2.62
C PRO A 332 14.81 6.86 1.95
N ALA A 333 13.76 6.48 2.69
CA ALA A 333 12.76 5.51 2.23
C ALA A 333 12.10 5.90 0.89
N ASP A 334 11.74 7.18 0.72
CA ASP A 334 11.10 7.69 -0.50
C ASP A 334 12.02 7.57 -1.71
N LEU A 335 13.29 7.95 -1.55
CA LEU A 335 14.29 7.86 -2.61
C LEU A 335 14.59 6.39 -2.98
N PHE A 336 14.67 5.52 -1.98
CA PHE A 336 14.82 4.09 -2.20
C PHE A 336 13.65 3.51 -2.99
N GLN A 337 12.42 3.86 -2.64
CA GLN A 337 11.24 3.41 -3.37
C GLN A 337 11.21 3.95 -4.80
N GLN A 338 11.48 5.22 -4.98
CA GLN A 338 11.50 5.86 -6.30
C GLN A 338 12.52 5.21 -7.25
N LEU A 339 13.75 4.95 -6.78
CA LEU A 339 14.84 4.47 -7.62
C LEU A 339 14.95 2.94 -7.70
N PHE A 340 14.56 2.22 -6.64
CA PHE A 340 14.80 0.78 -6.54
C PHE A 340 13.53 -0.08 -6.56
N ARG A 341 12.32 0.53 -6.50
CA ARG A 341 11.03 -0.21 -6.45
C ARG A 341 10.01 0.22 -7.49
N ALA A 342 10.10 1.41 -8.05
CA ALA A 342 9.09 1.94 -8.96
C ALA A 342 9.14 1.31 -10.37
N ASP A 343 10.33 1.07 -10.92
CA ASP A 343 10.54 0.53 -12.25
C ASP A 343 11.73 -0.45 -12.30
N LEU A 344 11.56 -1.56 -12.99
CA LEU A 344 12.56 -2.64 -13.03
C LEU A 344 13.88 -2.22 -13.68
N LEU A 345 13.82 -1.51 -14.81
CA LEU A 345 15.03 -1.06 -15.51
C LEU A 345 15.75 0.02 -14.71
N THR A 346 15.01 1.00 -14.19
CA THR A 346 15.56 2.03 -13.30
C THR A 346 16.25 1.41 -12.10
N ALA A 347 15.59 0.46 -11.43
CA ALA A 347 16.15 -0.24 -10.28
C ALA A 347 17.44 -0.99 -10.63
N SER A 348 17.51 -1.62 -11.80
CA SER A 348 18.71 -2.31 -12.26
C SER A 348 19.85 -1.31 -12.52
N LEU A 349 19.58 -0.21 -13.22
CA LEU A 349 20.58 0.81 -13.49
C LEU A 349 21.06 1.50 -12.22
N CYS A 350 20.17 1.79 -11.26
CA CYS A 350 20.56 2.39 -9.99
C CYS A 350 21.43 1.46 -9.13
N ARG A 351 21.13 0.14 -9.09
CA ARG A 351 21.99 -0.85 -8.43
C ARG A 351 23.38 -0.87 -9.09
N ASN A 352 23.41 -0.88 -10.41
CA ASN A 352 24.63 -0.95 -11.19
C ASN A 352 25.42 0.38 -11.09
N PHE A 353 24.74 1.52 -10.92
CA PHE A 353 25.34 2.80 -10.64
C PHE A 353 26.15 2.82 -9.32
N LEU A 354 25.71 2.09 -8.30
CA LEU A 354 26.49 1.96 -7.05
C LEU A 354 27.83 1.28 -7.32
N LEU A 355 27.88 0.32 -8.23
CA LEU A 355 29.13 -0.30 -8.67
C LEU A 355 29.97 0.70 -9.50
N ALA A 356 29.33 1.43 -10.41
CA ALA A 356 30.02 2.45 -11.21
C ALA A 356 30.68 3.51 -10.29
N ASP A 357 29.96 4.00 -9.28
CA ASP A 357 30.52 4.92 -8.27
C ASP A 357 31.76 4.32 -7.58
N ARG A 358 31.71 3.04 -7.20
CA ARG A 358 32.84 2.35 -6.57
C ARG A 358 34.04 2.21 -7.50
N ILE A 359 33.82 1.72 -8.72
CA ILE A 359 34.90 1.44 -9.68
C ILE A 359 35.52 2.75 -10.18
N MET A 360 34.71 3.70 -10.65
CA MET A 360 35.21 4.91 -11.31
C MET A 360 35.92 5.82 -10.33
N ARG A 361 35.46 5.91 -9.06
CA ARG A 361 36.22 6.66 -8.02
C ARG A 361 37.61 6.11 -7.79
N SER A 362 37.87 4.84 -8.02
CA SER A 362 39.23 4.30 -7.95
C SER A 362 40.16 4.80 -9.06
N TYR A 363 39.60 5.42 -10.09
CA TYR A 363 40.29 6.06 -11.20
C TYR A 363 40.09 7.59 -11.22
N ASN A 364 39.78 8.18 -10.06
CA ASN A 364 39.57 9.64 -9.87
C ASN A 364 38.45 10.23 -10.75
N CYS A 365 37.47 9.43 -11.09
CA CYS A 365 36.28 9.81 -11.83
C CYS A 365 35.07 9.59 -10.97
N THR A 366 34.20 10.58 -10.82
CA THR A 366 33.07 10.58 -9.89
C THR A 366 31.74 10.58 -10.65
N PRO A 367 31.04 9.46 -10.77
CA PRO A 367 29.69 9.45 -11.32
C PRO A 367 28.72 10.32 -10.49
N VAL A 368 27.76 10.93 -11.17
CA VAL A 368 26.77 11.82 -10.57
C VAL A 368 25.37 11.39 -10.97
N ALA A 369 24.42 11.54 -10.06
CA ALA A 369 23.02 11.21 -10.31
C ALA A 369 22.08 12.35 -9.90
N SER A 370 20.94 12.43 -10.57
CA SER A 370 19.80 13.25 -10.15
C SER A 370 18.53 12.36 -10.16
N PRO A 371 17.86 12.17 -9.03
CA PRO A 371 18.14 12.69 -7.68
C PRO A 371 19.54 12.33 -7.16
N ALA A 372 20.13 13.22 -6.36
CA ALA A 372 21.47 13.04 -5.85
C ALA A 372 21.59 11.81 -4.94
N LEU A 373 22.58 10.97 -5.20
CA LEU A 373 22.90 9.81 -4.38
C LEU A 373 24.15 10.08 -3.54
N PRO A 374 24.16 9.72 -2.25
CA PRO A 374 25.39 9.77 -1.46
C PRO A 374 26.41 8.77 -2.00
N SER A 375 27.69 9.02 -1.76
CA SER A 375 28.72 8.06 -2.15
C SER A 375 28.67 6.81 -1.26
N LEU A 376 28.35 5.68 -1.87
CA LEU A 376 28.26 4.38 -1.24
C LEU A 376 29.44 3.46 -1.61
N ALA A 377 30.47 4.02 -2.24
CA ALA A 377 31.63 3.30 -2.73
C ALA A 377 32.43 2.56 -1.63
N ARG A 378 32.33 3.01 -0.37
CA ARG A 378 33.05 2.43 0.77
C ARG A 378 32.18 1.64 1.74
N HIS A 379 30.93 1.33 1.36
CA HIS A 379 30.04 0.55 2.23
C HIS A 379 30.64 -0.83 2.58
N PRO A 380 30.54 -1.30 3.84
CA PRO A 380 31.17 -2.56 4.30
C PRO A 380 30.77 -3.80 3.50
N LEU A 381 29.52 -3.85 3.03
CA LEU A 381 29.01 -4.99 2.23
C LEU A 381 29.75 -5.22 0.91
N TRP A 382 30.50 -4.25 0.41
CA TRP A 382 31.37 -4.47 -0.74
C TRP A 382 32.48 -5.51 -0.46
N ALA A 383 32.93 -5.66 0.79
CA ALA A 383 33.88 -6.71 1.17
C ALA A 383 33.28 -8.11 0.99
N ALA A 384 31.98 -8.27 1.29
CA ALA A 384 31.27 -9.53 1.06
C ALA A 384 31.14 -9.84 -0.45
N TRP A 385 30.94 -8.80 -1.27
CA TRP A 385 30.96 -8.94 -2.72
C TRP A 385 32.33 -9.37 -3.24
N GLU A 386 33.40 -8.71 -2.81
CA GLU A 386 34.77 -9.05 -3.21
C GLU A 386 35.14 -10.49 -2.79
N HIS A 387 34.74 -10.94 -1.60
CA HIS A 387 34.93 -12.32 -1.17
C HIS A 387 34.16 -13.31 -2.07
N THR A 388 32.93 -12.95 -2.44
CA THR A 388 32.15 -13.77 -3.38
C THR A 388 32.83 -13.90 -4.73
N LEU A 389 33.37 -12.77 -5.25
CA LEU A 389 34.15 -12.78 -6.50
C LEU A 389 35.41 -13.65 -6.40
N ASP A 390 36.12 -13.61 -5.28
CA ASP A 390 37.31 -14.42 -5.06
C ASP A 390 36.99 -15.92 -5.10
N LEU A 391 35.93 -16.34 -4.39
CA LEU A 391 35.46 -17.74 -4.43
C LEU A 391 35.03 -18.20 -5.82
N ALA A 392 34.42 -17.31 -6.59
CA ALA A 392 34.00 -17.58 -7.95
C ALA A 392 35.21 -17.70 -8.90
N LEU A 393 36.12 -16.72 -8.84
CA LEU A 393 37.35 -16.75 -9.66
C LEU A 393 38.23 -17.98 -9.40
N ALA A 394 38.26 -18.47 -8.16
CA ALA A 394 38.99 -19.71 -7.83
C ALA A 394 38.42 -20.95 -8.55
N GLN A 395 37.15 -20.98 -8.88
CA GLN A 395 36.53 -22.10 -9.61
C GLN A 395 36.54 -21.92 -11.14
N LEU A 396 36.64 -20.68 -11.62
CA LEU A 396 36.46 -20.32 -13.02
C LEU A 396 37.34 -21.12 -14.00
N PRO A 397 38.66 -21.32 -13.77
CA PRO A 397 39.50 -22.07 -14.69
C PRO A 397 39.04 -23.51 -14.87
N ALA A 398 38.70 -24.19 -13.78
CA ALA A 398 38.20 -25.56 -13.81
C ALA A 398 36.86 -25.70 -14.55
N LEU A 399 35.93 -24.77 -14.29
CA LEU A 399 34.60 -24.77 -14.93
C LEU A 399 34.65 -24.42 -16.42
N VAL A 400 35.62 -23.63 -16.86
CA VAL A 400 35.82 -23.34 -18.28
C VAL A 400 36.50 -24.50 -18.98
N ALA A 401 37.46 -25.19 -18.34
CA ALA A 401 38.15 -26.36 -18.86
C ALA A 401 37.20 -27.56 -18.98
N ASP A 402 36.39 -27.82 -17.98
CA ASP A 402 35.42 -28.91 -17.95
C ASP A 402 34.01 -28.40 -17.63
N ARG A 403 33.16 -28.32 -18.66
CA ARG A 403 31.76 -27.89 -18.52
C ARG A 403 30.87 -28.88 -17.79
N ALA A 404 31.30 -30.11 -17.57
CA ALA A 404 30.55 -31.10 -16.80
C ALA A 404 30.77 -30.98 -15.29
N LEU A 405 31.79 -30.21 -14.88
CA LEU A 405 32.07 -29.98 -13.46
C LEU A 405 30.91 -29.19 -12.79
N PRO A 406 30.38 -29.69 -11.66
CA PRO A 406 29.32 -28.99 -10.97
C PRO A 406 29.86 -27.69 -10.29
N TYR A 407 29.14 -26.60 -10.49
CA TYR A 407 29.42 -25.33 -9.81
C TYR A 407 29.12 -25.44 -8.31
N LYS A 408 30.08 -25.07 -7.47
CA LYS A 408 29.90 -25.01 -6.04
C LYS A 408 29.34 -23.64 -5.65
N HIS A 409 28.11 -23.63 -5.16
CA HIS A 409 27.42 -22.42 -4.73
C HIS A 409 28.09 -21.68 -3.60
N SER A 410 27.97 -20.37 -3.62
CA SER A 410 28.45 -19.48 -2.55
C SER A 410 27.68 -19.71 -1.25
N PRO A 411 28.35 -19.73 -0.08
CA PRO A 411 27.68 -19.77 1.21
C PRO A 411 26.96 -18.46 1.58
N PHE A 412 27.08 -17.42 0.78
CA PHE A 412 26.65 -16.07 1.07
C PHE A 412 25.25 -15.97 1.68
N PHE A 413 24.22 -16.48 1.02
CA PHE A 413 22.84 -16.36 1.50
C PHE A 413 22.60 -17.16 2.79
N ARG A 414 23.21 -18.32 2.92
CA ARG A 414 23.15 -19.10 4.17
C ARG A 414 23.71 -18.31 5.34
N ASP A 415 24.86 -17.68 5.14
CA ASP A 415 25.57 -16.94 6.17
C ASP A 415 24.83 -15.64 6.52
N GLN A 416 24.24 -14.95 5.55
CA GLN A 416 23.38 -13.78 5.81
C GLN A 416 22.12 -14.14 6.58
N LEU A 417 21.46 -15.26 6.27
CA LEU A 417 20.33 -15.75 7.06
C LEU A 417 20.75 -16.13 8.49
N THR A 418 21.96 -16.66 8.67
CA THR A 418 22.50 -16.94 10.00
C THR A 418 22.75 -15.66 10.78
N ALA A 419 23.33 -14.64 10.15
CA ALA A 419 23.52 -13.32 10.76
C ALA A 419 22.18 -12.71 11.20
N PHE A 420 21.14 -12.80 10.38
CA PHE A 420 19.81 -12.32 10.76
C PHE A 420 19.23 -13.12 11.95
N GLN A 421 19.39 -14.43 11.94
CA GLN A 421 18.94 -15.27 13.04
C GLN A 421 19.65 -14.90 14.35
N LEU A 422 20.97 -14.71 14.33
CA LEU A 422 21.73 -14.23 15.47
C LEU A 422 21.25 -12.85 15.94
N TRP A 423 20.95 -11.94 15.01
CA TRP A 423 20.37 -10.65 15.36
C TRP A 423 19.05 -10.82 16.12
N LEU A 424 18.20 -11.77 15.73
CA LEU A 424 16.95 -12.08 16.43
C LEU A 424 17.21 -12.71 17.82
N ASP A 425 18.25 -13.52 17.95
CA ASP A 425 18.54 -14.27 19.18
C ASP A 425 19.24 -13.39 20.25
N LEU A 426 20.04 -12.40 19.83
CA LEU A 426 20.89 -11.59 20.71
C LEU A 426 20.27 -10.28 21.17
N GLY A 427 19.06 -9.93 20.72
CA GLY A 427 18.52 -8.62 20.96
C GLY A 427 17.50 -8.53 22.09
N GLU A 428 17.65 -7.56 22.99
CA GLU A 428 16.54 -7.04 23.76
C GLU A 428 15.57 -6.30 22.85
N TRP A 429 14.28 -6.51 23.06
CA TRP A 429 13.20 -6.00 22.25
C TRP A 429 12.93 -4.52 22.53
N SER A 430 13.77 -3.63 22.02
CA SER A 430 13.54 -2.20 22.07
C SER A 430 12.81 -1.71 20.81
N ALA A 431 11.75 -0.96 20.98
CA ALA A 431 11.03 -0.32 19.87
C ALA A 431 11.91 0.65 19.06
N SER A 432 13.05 1.08 19.61
CA SER A 432 14.02 1.96 18.96
C SER A 432 15.12 1.22 18.19
N ARG A 433 15.08 -0.11 18.13
CA ARG A 433 16.09 -0.91 17.45
C ARG A 433 15.94 -0.81 15.95
N ALA A 434 17.01 -0.44 15.24
CA ALA A 434 17.04 -0.42 13.79
C ALA A 434 16.83 -1.84 13.23
N PRO A 435 16.10 -1.99 12.11
CA PRO A 435 15.95 -3.29 11.46
C PRO A 435 17.32 -3.84 11.02
N PRO A 436 17.49 -5.18 10.99
CA PRO A 436 18.76 -5.78 10.58
C PRO A 436 19.09 -5.48 9.13
N GLU A 437 20.33 -5.16 8.82
CA GLU A 437 20.79 -4.87 7.46
C GLU A 437 20.47 -6.01 6.46
N GLN A 438 20.38 -7.25 6.96
CA GLN A 438 20.05 -8.43 6.14
C GLN A 438 18.58 -8.49 5.68
N LEU A 439 17.71 -7.60 6.14
CA LEU A 439 16.29 -7.68 5.83
C LEU A 439 15.99 -7.70 4.32
N PRO A 440 16.59 -6.86 3.44
CA PRO A 440 16.37 -6.98 2.00
C PRO A 440 16.86 -8.29 1.41
N MET A 441 17.88 -8.93 2.00
CA MET A 441 18.41 -10.21 1.52
C MET A 441 17.42 -11.34 1.71
N VAL A 442 16.60 -11.30 2.76
CA VAL A 442 15.50 -12.26 2.97
C VAL A 442 14.56 -12.29 1.76
N LEU A 443 14.24 -11.12 1.18
CA LEU A 443 13.39 -11.03 -0.01
C LEU A 443 13.98 -11.80 -1.19
N GLN A 444 15.27 -11.68 -1.39
CA GLN A 444 15.96 -12.33 -2.49
C GLN A 444 15.94 -13.86 -2.36
N VAL A 445 16.01 -14.37 -1.14
CA VAL A 445 16.00 -15.83 -0.87
C VAL A 445 14.61 -16.44 -0.86
N LEU A 446 13.54 -15.68 -0.67
CA LEU A 446 12.15 -16.17 -0.73
C LEU A 446 11.82 -16.86 -2.08
N LEU A 447 12.49 -16.46 -3.16
CA LEU A 447 12.34 -17.06 -4.47
C LEU A 447 13.22 -18.31 -4.68
N SER A 448 14.11 -18.62 -3.73
CA SER A 448 14.98 -19.82 -3.78
C SER A 448 14.31 -21.00 -3.11
N THR A 449 14.23 -22.14 -3.77
CA THR A 449 13.69 -23.37 -3.18
C THR A 449 14.53 -23.87 -2.01
N LEU A 450 15.85 -23.67 -2.07
CA LEU A 450 16.79 -24.15 -1.05
C LEU A 450 16.66 -23.42 0.29
N HIS A 451 16.44 -22.11 0.28
CA HIS A 451 16.49 -21.28 1.48
C HIS A 451 15.14 -20.73 1.91
N ARG A 452 14.08 -20.92 1.11
CA ARG A 452 12.76 -20.32 1.30
C ARG A 452 12.13 -20.61 2.65
N VAL A 453 12.12 -21.88 3.05
CA VAL A 453 11.51 -22.30 4.33
C VAL A 453 12.19 -21.61 5.50
N ARG A 454 13.54 -21.63 5.53
CA ARG A 454 14.32 -20.96 6.58
C ARG A 454 14.09 -19.45 6.58
N ALA A 455 14.05 -18.82 5.41
CA ALA A 455 13.79 -17.38 5.28
C ALA A 455 12.40 -17.00 5.78
N LEU A 456 11.36 -17.80 5.48
CA LEU A 456 10.00 -17.57 5.99
C LEU A 456 9.93 -17.73 7.51
N HIS A 457 10.61 -18.72 8.10
CA HIS A 457 10.65 -18.87 9.56
C HIS A 457 11.32 -17.67 10.24
N ILE A 458 12.46 -17.21 9.73
CA ILE A 458 13.15 -16.02 10.23
C ILE A 458 12.23 -14.79 10.11
N LEU A 459 11.53 -14.67 8.98
CA LEU A 459 10.58 -13.58 8.76
C LEU A 459 9.40 -13.63 9.74
N CYS A 460 8.84 -14.81 10.02
CA CYS A 460 7.79 -14.96 11.04
C CYS A 460 8.26 -14.48 12.41
N ARG A 461 9.47 -14.88 12.81
CA ARG A 461 10.09 -14.43 14.07
C ARG A 461 10.29 -12.92 14.10
N PHE A 462 10.74 -12.33 12.99
CA PHE A 462 10.91 -10.88 12.87
C PHE A 462 9.56 -10.14 12.97
N LEU A 463 8.53 -10.61 12.29
CA LEU A 463 7.19 -10.02 12.35
C LEU A 463 6.51 -10.18 13.73
N ALA A 464 6.94 -11.14 14.53
CA ALA A 464 6.48 -11.29 15.92
C ALA A 464 6.90 -10.13 16.82
N LEU A 465 7.92 -9.34 16.43
CA LEU A 465 8.42 -8.18 17.18
C LEU A 465 7.43 -7.01 17.24
N GLY A 466 6.43 -6.99 16.37
CA GLY A 466 5.38 -5.98 16.40
C GLY A 466 5.14 -5.24 15.09
N GLY A 467 4.29 -4.21 15.13
CA GLY A 467 3.87 -3.47 13.95
C GLY A 467 5.01 -2.77 13.21
N TRP A 468 6.03 -2.30 13.92
CA TRP A 468 7.20 -1.68 13.30
C TRP A 468 7.96 -2.64 12.38
N ALA A 469 8.09 -3.91 12.78
CA ALA A 469 8.74 -4.94 11.97
C ALA A 469 7.94 -5.23 10.69
N VAL A 470 6.61 -5.26 10.80
CA VAL A 470 5.73 -5.40 9.62
C VAL A 470 5.91 -4.22 8.67
N ARG A 471 5.91 -2.98 9.18
CA ARG A 471 6.16 -1.79 8.36
C ARG A 471 7.53 -1.81 7.68
N ALA A 472 8.58 -2.21 8.39
CA ALA A 472 9.92 -2.34 7.82
C ALA A 472 9.96 -3.35 6.67
N VAL A 473 9.31 -4.50 6.81
CA VAL A 473 9.22 -5.53 5.77
C VAL A 473 8.43 -5.03 4.56
N LEU A 474 7.33 -4.32 4.77
CA LEU A 474 6.56 -3.71 3.69
C LEU A 474 7.37 -2.64 2.94
N ALA A 475 8.11 -1.79 3.67
CA ALA A 475 8.96 -0.75 3.09
C ALA A 475 10.10 -1.30 2.23
N VAL A 476 10.66 -2.44 2.60
CA VAL A 476 11.65 -3.15 1.76
C VAL A 476 11.03 -3.69 0.47
N GLY A 477 9.71 -3.88 0.41
CA GLY A 477 8.98 -4.32 -0.79
C GLY A 477 8.74 -5.83 -0.88
N ILE A 478 8.45 -6.49 0.24
CA ILE A 478 8.14 -7.93 0.29
C ILE A 478 6.82 -8.29 -0.41
N PHE A 479 5.90 -7.37 -0.47
CA PHE A 479 4.51 -7.61 -0.80
C PHE A 479 4.27 -8.39 -2.11
N PRO A 480 4.90 -8.04 -3.25
CA PRO A 480 4.75 -8.80 -4.49
C PRO A 480 5.23 -10.25 -4.40
N TYR A 481 6.27 -10.49 -3.59
CA TYR A 481 6.80 -11.84 -3.37
C TYR A 481 5.82 -12.71 -2.58
N MET A 482 5.20 -12.13 -1.55
CA MET A 482 4.19 -12.82 -0.73
C MET A 482 2.94 -13.15 -1.54
N LEU A 483 2.48 -12.26 -2.42
CA LEU A 483 1.38 -12.54 -3.35
C LEU A 483 1.73 -13.70 -4.31
N LYS A 484 2.96 -13.72 -4.83
CA LYS A 484 3.41 -14.80 -5.71
C LYS A 484 3.51 -16.14 -4.98
N LEU A 485 3.92 -16.14 -3.71
CA LEU A 485 3.99 -17.36 -2.91
C LEU A 485 2.61 -17.95 -2.58
N LEU A 486 1.56 -17.13 -2.44
CA LEU A 486 0.18 -17.62 -2.30
C LEU A 486 -0.24 -18.49 -3.49
N GLN A 487 0.21 -18.16 -4.69
CA GLN A 487 -0.11 -18.91 -5.91
C GLN A 487 0.63 -20.25 -6.00
N ALA A 488 1.77 -20.39 -5.30
CA ALA A 488 2.60 -21.59 -5.35
C ALA A 488 2.07 -22.77 -4.52
N SER A 489 1.12 -22.54 -3.64
CA SER A 489 0.32 -23.52 -2.84
C SER A 489 1.10 -24.70 -2.24
N ALA A 490 2.37 -24.51 -1.86
CA ALA A 490 3.16 -25.57 -1.23
C ALA A 490 2.72 -25.81 0.22
N PRO A 491 2.35 -27.03 0.62
CA PRO A 491 1.86 -27.32 1.98
C PRO A 491 2.83 -26.90 3.09
N ASP A 492 4.12 -27.13 2.88
CA ASP A 492 5.18 -26.81 3.85
C ASP A 492 5.32 -25.31 4.16
N LEU A 493 4.81 -24.44 3.26
CA LEU A 493 4.85 -23.00 3.42
C LEU A 493 3.60 -22.44 4.09
N ARG A 494 2.53 -23.23 4.16
CA ARG A 494 1.20 -22.81 4.62
C ARG A 494 1.22 -22.14 6.00
N PRO A 495 1.83 -22.71 7.05
CA PRO A 495 1.85 -22.11 8.37
C PRO A 495 2.48 -20.73 8.38
N ALA A 496 3.66 -20.60 7.77
CA ALA A 496 4.39 -19.34 7.70
C ALA A 496 3.62 -18.29 6.88
N MET A 497 3.02 -18.69 5.76
CA MET A 497 2.23 -17.80 4.91
C MET A 497 1.00 -17.25 5.63
N LEU A 498 0.28 -18.09 6.37
CA LEU A 498 -0.88 -17.66 7.16
C LEU A 498 -0.48 -16.66 8.23
N TYR A 499 0.59 -16.96 8.97
CA TYR A 499 1.08 -16.07 10.00
C TYR A 499 1.51 -14.71 9.44
N ILE A 500 2.29 -14.71 8.37
CA ILE A 500 2.78 -13.47 7.75
C ILE A 500 1.62 -12.60 7.25
N TRP A 501 0.64 -13.21 6.56
CA TRP A 501 -0.51 -12.48 6.06
C TRP A 501 -1.41 -11.96 7.19
N ALA A 502 -1.59 -12.73 8.25
CA ALA A 502 -2.30 -12.28 9.43
C ALA A 502 -1.62 -11.03 10.04
N LYS A 503 -0.29 -11.05 10.15
CA LYS A 503 0.47 -9.89 10.64
C LYS A 503 0.39 -8.68 9.71
N ILE A 504 0.45 -8.89 8.40
CA ILE A 504 0.35 -7.81 7.40
C ILE A 504 -1.03 -7.15 7.48
N ILE A 505 -2.12 -7.93 7.41
CA ILE A 505 -3.48 -7.38 7.39
C ILE A 505 -3.87 -6.71 8.72
N ALA A 506 -3.28 -7.18 9.83
CA ALA A 506 -3.49 -6.58 11.15
C ALA A 506 -2.86 -5.19 11.27
N VAL A 507 -1.75 -4.93 10.59
CA VAL A 507 -1.01 -3.65 10.64
C VAL A 507 -1.46 -2.71 9.52
N ASP A 508 -1.67 -3.25 8.32
CA ASP A 508 -2.10 -2.47 7.15
C ASP A 508 -3.34 -3.09 6.48
N PRO A 509 -4.54 -2.70 6.90
CA PRO A 509 -5.77 -3.18 6.28
C PRO A 509 -5.90 -2.84 4.79
N SER A 510 -5.20 -1.82 4.27
CA SER A 510 -5.27 -1.44 2.86
C SER A 510 -4.80 -2.56 1.90
N CYS A 511 -4.05 -3.54 2.42
CA CYS A 511 -3.60 -4.72 1.69
C CYS A 511 -4.74 -5.63 1.21
N GLN A 512 -5.96 -5.47 1.75
CA GLN A 512 -7.16 -6.18 1.28
C GLN A 512 -7.39 -5.99 -0.22
N VAL A 513 -7.13 -4.79 -0.76
CA VAL A 513 -7.31 -4.47 -2.19
C VAL A 513 -6.41 -5.36 -3.06
N ASP A 514 -5.16 -5.48 -2.70
CA ASP A 514 -4.20 -6.30 -3.45
C ASP A 514 -4.50 -7.80 -3.33
N LEU A 515 -4.94 -8.25 -2.15
CA LEU A 515 -5.35 -9.64 -1.94
C LEU A 515 -6.56 -10.02 -2.81
N VAL A 516 -7.55 -9.15 -2.92
CA VAL A 516 -8.73 -9.37 -3.77
C VAL A 516 -8.33 -9.38 -5.24
N ASN A 517 -7.54 -8.40 -5.69
CA ASN A 517 -7.05 -8.32 -7.06
C ASN A 517 -6.21 -9.54 -7.48
N ALA A 518 -5.39 -10.05 -6.57
CA ALA A 518 -4.59 -11.27 -6.77
C ALA A 518 -5.37 -12.57 -6.54
N LYS A 519 -6.69 -12.50 -6.24
CA LYS A 519 -7.55 -13.65 -5.89
C LYS A 519 -7.06 -14.42 -4.65
N GLY A 520 -6.32 -13.78 -3.77
CA GLY A 520 -5.77 -14.37 -2.55
C GLY A 520 -6.84 -14.86 -1.57
N HIS A 521 -8.04 -14.26 -1.55
CA HIS A 521 -9.18 -14.72 -0.74
C HIS A 521 -9.49 -16.19 -0.96
N LYS A 522 -9.31 -16.72 -2.18
CA LYS A 522 -9.56 -18.14 -2.48
C LYS A 522 -8.62 -19.09 -1.73
N TYR A 523 -7.38 -18.67 -1.54
CA TYR A 523 -6.41 -19.45 -0.78
C TYR A 523 -6.83 -19.62 0.68
N PHE A 524 -7.25 -18.54 1.32
CA PHE A 524 -7.69 -18.57 2.72
C PHE A 524 -9.03 -19.29 2.89
N LEU A 525 -9.96 -19.16 1.94
CA LEU A 525 -11.20 -19.92 1.94
C LEU A 525 -10.97 -21.44 1.84
N ALA A 526 -10.08 -21.86 0.96
CA ALA A 526 -9.74 -23.28 0.83
C ALA A 526 -9.12 -23.84 2.12
N ILE A 527 -8.33 -23.06 2.84
CA ILE A 527 -7.77 -23.46 4.14
C ILE A 527 -8.86 -23.55 5.22
N LEU A 528 -9.77 -22.60 5.25
CA LEU A 528 -10.85 -22.57 6.22
C LEU A 528 -11.80 -23.77 6.07
N GLN A 529 -12.04 -24.20 4.82
CA GLN A 529 -12.91 -25.32 4.48
C GLN A 529 -12.25 -26.70 4.64
N ASP A 530 -10.93 -26.76 4.78
CA ASP A 530 -10.22 -28.03 4.85
C ASP A 530 -10.14 -28.52 6.32
N PRO A 531 -10.93 -29.54 6.73
CA PRO A 531 -10.93 -30.05 8.09
C PRO A 531 -9.62 -30.74 8.49
N SER A 532 -8.79 -31.12 7.52
CA SER A 532 -7.48 -31.73 7.78
C SER A 532 -6.44 -30.72 8.25
N VAL A 533 -6.71 -29.43 8.07
CA VAL A 533 -5.83 -28.34 8.51
C VAL A 533 -6.05 -28.06 9.99
N ASP A 534 -4.96 -27.83 10.70
CA ASP A 534 -4.97 -27.47 12.12
C ASP A 534 -5.91 -26.29 12.41
N THR A 535 -6.60 -26.37 13.55
CA THR A 535 -7.54 -25.33 14.00
C THR A 535 -6.90 -23.95 14.13
N GLU A 536 -5.62 -23.88 14.55
CA GLU A 536 -4.87 -22.61 14.62
C GLU A 536 -4.71 -22.00 13.24
N HIS A 537 -4.36 -22.79 12.24
CA HIS A 537 -4.19 -22.32 10.87
C HIS A 537 -5.52 -21.91 10.24
N ARG A 538 -6.60 -22.64 10.49
CA ARG A 538 -7.97 -22.24 10.09
C ARG A 538 -8.38 -20.93 10.75
N THR A 539 -7.99 -20.73 12.01
CA THR A 539 -8.25 -19.48 12.74
C THR A 539 -7.55 -18.29 12.10
N LEU A 540 -6.26 -18.45 11.73
CA LEU A 540 -5.52 -17.40 11.01
C LEU A 540 -6.14 -17.09 9.63
N ALA A 541 -6.63 -18.11 8.93
CA ALA A 541 -7.34 -17.93 7.66
C ALA A 541 -8.66 -17.17 7.86
N ALA A 542 -9.44 -17.49 8.88
CA ALA A 542 -10.67 -16.77 9.23
C ALA A 542 -10.37 -15.29 9.59
N PHE A 543 -9.29 -15.05 10.35
CA PHE A 543 -8.83 -13.69 10.67
C PHE A 543 -8.49 -12.87 9.41
N VAL A 544 -7.71 -13.45 8.49
CA VAL A 544 -7.35 -12.77 7.24
C VAL A 544 -8.58 -12.50 6.37
N LEU A 545 -9.50 -13.45 6.27
CA LEU A 545 -10.76 -13.28 5.56
C LEU A 545 -11.62 -12.17 6.17
N ALA A 546 -11.71 -12.12 7.51
CA ALA A 546 -12.39 -11.03 8.21
C ALA A 546 -11.76 -9.66 7.93
N GLY A 547 -10.42 -9.60 7.74
CA GLY A 547 -9.72 -8.40 7.30
C GLY A 547 -10.02 -8.02 5.84
N ILE A 548 -10.14 -9.01 4.96
CA ILE A 548 -10.41 -8.77 3.53
C ILE A 548 -11.81 -8.14 3.31
N VAL A 549 -12.80 -8.54 4.10
CA VAL A 549 -14.19 -8.07 3.94
C VAL A 549 -14.52 -6.83 4.75
N ASP A 550 -13.59 -6.31 5.57
CA ASP A 550 -13.84 -5.21 6.47
C ASP A 550 -13.97 -3.88 5.72
N ASN A 551 -15.18 -3.31 5.68
CA ASN A 551 -15.50 -2.04 5.02
C ASN A 551 -15.01 -1.95 3.56
N TYR A 552 -14.95 -3.08 2.85
CA TYR A 552 -14.48 -3.14 1.47
C TYR A 552 -15.47 -3.92 0.58
N PRO A 553 -16.34 -3.22 -0.18
CA PRO A 553 -17.41 -3.84 -0.99
C PRO A 553 -16.91 -4.89 -1.98
N ALA A 554 -15.80 -4.63 -2.69
CA ALA A 554 -15.25 -5.61 -3.63
C ALA A 554 -14.71 -6.88 -2.92
N GLY A 555 -14.20 -6.73 -1.69
CA GLY A 555 -13.82 -7.85 -0.84
C GLY A 555 -15.01 -8.66 -0.37
N GLN A 556 -16.09 -7.98 0.04
CA GLN A 556 -17.36 -8.63 0.42
C GLN A 556 -17.96 -9.40 -0.75
N GLU A 557 -18.00 -8.82 -1.93
CA GLU A 557 -18.50 -9.49 -3.13
C GLU A 557 -17.65 -10.73 -3.49
N ALA A 558 -16.32 -10.58 -3.51
CA ALA A 558 -15.40 -11.69 -3.81
C ALA A 558 -15.51 -12.84 -2.79
N ALA A 559 -15.69 -12.53 -1.52
CA ALA A 559 -15.88 -13.50 -0.45
C ALA A 559 -17.24 -14.19 -0.53
N LEU A 560 -18.29 -13.45 -0.87
CA LEU A 560 -19.64 -13.99 -1.08
C LEU A 560 -19.65 -14.97 -2.26
N GLN A 561 -19.05 -14.61 -3.39
CA GLN A 561 -18.87 -15.50 -4.54
C GLN A 561 -18.04 -16.74 -4.22
N GLY A 562 -17.12 -16.64 -3.26
CA GLY A 562 -16.29 -17.73 -2.76
C GLY A 562 -16.94 -18.59 -1.69
N SER A 563 -18.24 -18.43 -1.41
CA SER A 563 -19.01 -19.20 -0.40
C SER A 563 -18.47 -19.04 1.03
N MET A 564 -18.01 -17.83 1.39
CA MET A 564 -17.49 -17.56 2.74
C MET A 564 -18.54 -17.82 3.83
N ILE A 565 -19.83 -17.56 3.56
CA ILE A 565 -20.91 -17.78 4.54
C ILE A 565 -20.94 -19.24 4.94
N SER A 566 -21.05 -20.15 3.97
CA SER A 566 -21.10 -21.60 4.25
C SER A 566 -19.83 -22.06 4.95
N ALA A 567 -18.65 -21.60 4.48
CA ALA A 567 -17.36 -21.94 5.09
C ALA A 567 -17.27 -21.51 6.56
N CYS A 568 -17.75 -20.32 6.91
CA CYS A 568 -17.81 -19.87 8.30
C CYS A 568 -18.84 -20.62 9.14
N LEU A 569 -20.03 -20.92 8.56
CA LEU A 569 -21.08 -21.63 9.26
C LEU A 569 -20.74 -23.11 9.50
N GLU A 570 -19.89 -23.73 8.70
CA GLU A 570 -19.32 -25.06 8.93
C GLU A 570 -18.41 -25.11 10.15
N GLN A 571 -17.64 -24.01 10.40
CA GLN A 571 -16.77 -23.92 11.58
C GLN A 571 -17.55 -23.69 12.89
N ILE A 572 -18.80 -23.27 12.77
CA ILE A 572 -19.70 -23.02 13.91
C ILE A 572 -20.41 -24.30 14.27
N GLY A 573 -20.10 -24.89 15.40
CA GLY A 573 -20.75 -26.11 15.91
C GLY A 573 -19.88 -27.37 15.91
N GLU A 574 -18.75 -27.40 15.18
CA GLU A 574 -17.81 -28.53 15.22
C GLU A 574 -16.93 -28.54 16.48
N GLY A 575 -16.91 -27.44 17.24
CA GLY A 575 -16.01 -27.20 18.37
C GLY A 575 -16.44 -27.78 19.73
N GLY A 576 -17.37 -28.68 19.79
CA GLY A 576 -18.00 -29.15 21.03
C GLY A 576 -17.12 -29.93 22.03
N GLY A 577 -15.81 -29.96 21.92
CA GLY A 577 -14.99 -30.78 22.82
C GLY A 577 -13.51 -30.43 23.01
N GLY A 578 -12.89 -29.62 22.19
CA GLY A 578 -11.46 -29.37 22.27
C GLY A 578 -11.10 -27.92 22.60
N GLY A 579 -10.08 -27.69 23.42
CA GLY A 579 -9.69 -26.39 23.98
C GLY A 579 -9.36 -25.26 22.98
N GLY A 580 -9.38 -25.49 21.66
CA GLY A 580 -9.00 -24.53 20.61
C GLY A 580 -10.15 -24.00 19.72
N GLY A 581 -11.32 -24.59 19.74
CA GLY A 581 -12.43 -24.26 18.81
C GLY A 581 -12.99 -22.86 18.99
N GLY A 582 -13.06 -22.33 20.19
CA GLY A 582 -13.73 -21.07 20.47
C GLY A 582 -13.13 -19.82 19.82
N VAL A 583 -11.85 -19.82 19.48
CA VAL A 583 -11.20 -18.68 18.78
C VAL A 583 -11.53 -18.72 17.28
N LEU A 584 -11.61 -19.90 16.69
CA LEU A 584 -12.03 -20.08 15.31
C LEU A 584 -13.47 -19.60 15.11
N GLU A 585 -14.38 -20.08 16.00
CA GLU A 585 -15.79 -19.66 15.99
C GLU A 585 -15.93 -18.15 16.17
N GLN A 586 -15.11 -17.54 17.04
CA GLN A 586 -15.05 -16.09 17.24
C GLN A 586 -14.72 -15.36 15.94
N TRP A 587 -13.65 -15.77 15.22
CA TRP A 587 -13.25 -15.11 13.98
C TRP A 587 -14.19 -15.43 12.81
N ALA A 588 -14.82 -16.59 12.79
CA ALA A 588 -15.89 -16.90 11.84
C ALA A 588 -17.07 -15.93 12.03
N CYS A 589 -17.50 -15.69 13.28
CA CYS A 589 -18.55 -14.72 13.60
C CYS A 589 -18.17 -13.30 13.19
N ILE A 590 -16.96 -12.84 13.53
CA ILE A 590 -16.48 -11.50 13.15
C ILE A 590 -16.44 -11.35 11.63
N GLY A 591 -15.95 -12.38 10.92
CA GLY A 591 -15.91 -12.41 9.45
C GLY A 591 -17.31 -12.30 8.83
N LEU A 592 -18.29 -13.02 9.36
CA LEU A 592 -19.69 -12.94 8.93
C LEU A 592 -20.28 -11.55 9.19
N GLY A 593 -20.08 -11.00 10.38
CA GLY A 593 -20.54 -9.64 10.71
C GLY A 593 -20.00 -8.59 9.76
N ARG A 594 -18.69 -8.61 9.50
CA ARG A 594 -18.03 -7.68 8.55
C ARG A 594 -18.50 -7.90 7.11
N LEU A 595 -18.77 -9.14 6.71
CA LEU A 595 -19.32 -9.48 5.40
C LEU A 595 -20.74 -8.92 5.20
N TRP A 596 -21.59 -8.97 6.23
CA TRP A 596 -22.96 -8.48 6.17
C TRP A 596 -23.08 -6.96 6.29
N ARG A 597 -22.10 -6.32 6.92
CA ARG A 597 -22.09 -4.88 7.13
C ARG A 597 -22.15 -4.10 5.82
N GLY A 598 -23.24 -3.40 5.59
CA GLY A 598 -23.45 -2.62 4.37
C GLY A 598 -23.71 -3.44 3.10
N SER A 599 -23.83 -4.79 3.18
CA SER A 599 -24.07 -5.67 2.03
C SER A 599 -25.40 -6.39 2.14
N GLU A 600 -26.43 -5.90 1.44
CA GLU A 600 -27.77 -6.51 1.39
C GLU A 600 -27.72 -7.90 0.75
N ALA A 601 -26.95 -8.06 -0.31
CA ALA A 601 -26.78 -9.34 -1.00
C ALA A 601 -26.21 -10.42 -0.07
N ALA A 602 -25.21 -10.07 0.75
CA ALA A 602 -24.63 -11.00 1.71
C ALA A 602 -25.59 -11.34 2.86
N ARG A 603 -26.35 -10.35 3.35
CA ARG A 603 -27.39 -10.62 4.37
C ARG A 603 -28.49 -11.52 3.84
N GLY A 604 -28.98 -11.27 2.62
CA GLY A 604 -29.95 -12.13 1.95
C GLY A 604 -29.45 -13.58 1.77
N ALA A 605 -28.15 -13.76 1.47
CA ALA A 605 -27.55 -15.08 1.42
C ALA A 605 -27.50 -15.74 2.82
N GLY A 606 -27.06 -15.00 3.85
CA GLY A 606 -27.05 -15.49 5.23
C GLY A 606 -28.43 -15.89 5.74
N ALA A 607 -29.49 -15.17 5.34
CA ALA A 607 -30.89 -15.53 5.68
C ALA A 607 -31.32 -16.85 5.05
N ARG A 608 -30.93 -17.08 3.78
CA ARG A 608 -31.23 -18.37 3.11
C ARG A 608 -30.51 -19.56 3.76
N ASP A 609 -29.27 -19.31 4.25
CA ASP A 609 -28.48 -20.34 4.92
C ASP A 609 -28.83 -20.52 6.42
N LEU A 610 -29.87 -19.85 6.90
CA LEU A 610 -30.35 -19.87 8.30
C LEU A 610 -29.24 -19.51 9.30
N ALA A 611 -28.36 -18.59 8.92
CA ALA A 611 -27.18 -18.20 9.69
C ALA A 611 -27.56 -17.72 11.11
N HIS A 612 -28.68 -17.01 11.26
CA HIS A 612 -29.15 -16.47 12.53
C HIS A 612 -29.51 -17.59 13.55
N GLU A 613 -29.98 -18.75 13.11
CA GLU A 613 -30.27 -19.88 13.98
C GLU A 613 -29.00 -20.53 14.52
N LYS A 614 -28.00 -20.75 13.64
CA LYS A 614 -26.68 -21.29 14.03
C LYS A 614 -25.95 -20.35 14.98
N LEU A 615 -25.94 -19.04 14.67
CA LEU A 615 -25.37 -18.04 15.53
C LEU A 615 -26.11 -17.93 16.87
N GLY A 616 -27.42 -18.05 16.89
CA GLY A 616 -28.24 -18.03 18.11
C GLY A 616 -27.76 -19.05 19.16
N ALA A 617 -27.31 -20.22 18.75
CA ALA A 617 -26.76 -21.24 19.63
C ALA A 617 -25.45 -20.78 20.29
N LEU A 618 -24.59 -20.03 19.60
CA LEU A 618 -23.33 -19.51 20.11
C LEU A 618 -23.48 -18.41 21.17
N LEU A 619 -24.65 -17.80 21.32
CA LEU A 619 -24.91 -16.86 22.40
C LEU A 619 -24.84 -17.54 23.80
N ALA A 620 -24.84 -18.88 23.84
CA ALA A 620 -24.62 -19.63 25.05
C ALA A 620 -23.19 -20.17 25.21
N HIS A 621 -22.29 -19.84 24.31
CA HIS A 621 -20.92 -20.34 24.34
C HIS A 621 -20.21 -19.98 25.64
N ARG A 622 -19.30 -20.85 26.13
CA ARG A 622 -18.55 -20.64 27.38
C ARG A 622 -17.68 -19.41 27.42
N ARG A 623 -17.05 -19.04 26.28
CA ARG A 623 -16.18 -17.87 26.15
C ARG A 623 -17.01 -16.62 25.90
N ALA A 624 -16.72 -15.55 26.67
CA ALA A 624 -17.38 -14.26 26.51
C ALA A 624 -17.08 -13.60 25.16
N GLU A 625 -15.83 -13.74 24.69
CA GLU A 625 -15.40 -13.17 23.41
C GLU A 625 -16.15 -13.78 22.22
N THR A 626 -16.39 -15.08 22.25
CA THR A 626 -17.16 -15.78 21.21
C THR A 626 -18.63 -15.32 21.24
N ARG A 627 -19.23 -15.17 22.44
CA ARG A 627 -20.60 -14.65 22.59
C ARG A 627 -20.70 -13.20 22.10
N ALA A 628 -19.70 -12.37 22.38
CA ALA A 628 -19.64 -10.99 21.92
C ALA A 628 -19.53 -10.94 20.38
N ALA A 629 -18.62 -11.73 19.80
CA ALA A 629 -18.47 -11.83 18.33
C ALA A 629 -19.76 -12.29 17.64
N CYS A 630 -20.47 -13.24 18.28
CA CYS A 630 -21.78 -13.69 17.81
C CYS A 630 -22.82 -12.57 17.87
N ALA A 631 -22.89 -11.82 18.98
CA ALA A 631 -23.79 -10.67 19.11
C ALA A 631 -23.48 -9.58 18.07
N PHE A 632 -22.19 -9.30 17.83
CA PHE A 632 -21.76 -8.41 16.76
C PHE A 632 -22.24 -8.86 15.38
N ALA A 633 -22.06 -10.15 15.05
CA ALA A 633 -22.50 -10.70 13.77
C ALA A 633 -24.01 -10.58 13.59
N LEU A 634 -24.79 -10.92 14.62
CA LEU A 634 -26.24 -10.77 14.62
C LEU A 634 -26.69 -9.31 14.49
N GLY A 635 -25.98 -8.38 15.13
CA GLY A 635 -26.23 -6.95 14.98
C GLY A 635 -26.01 -6.46 13.54
N CYS A 636 -24.90 -6.88 12.90
CA CYS A 636 -24.63 -6.56 11.50
C CYS A 636 -25.61 -7.26 10.54
N PHE A 637 -26.13 -8.42 10.92
CA PHE A 637 -27.14 -9.12 10.13
C PHE A 637 -28.46 -8.37 10.11
N VAL A 638 -28.88 -7.81 11.24
CA VAL A 638 -30.07 -6.96 11.38
C VAL A 638 -29.85 -5.58 10.74
N GLY A 639 -28.71 -4.99 10.95
CA GLY A 639 -28.40 -3.62 10.56
C GLY A 639 -28.53 -3.37 9.05
N ALA A 640 -29.55 -2.60 8.67
CA ALA A 640 -29.76 -2.13 7.31
C ALA A 640 -30.01 -0.62 7.31
N ALA A 641 -29.59 0.03 6.22
CA ALA A 641 -29.96 1.42 5.99
C ALA A 641 -31.50 1.51 5.83
N PRO A 642 -32.16 2.46 6.46
CA PRO A 642 -33.63 2.61 6.44
C PRO A 642 -34.21 3.02 5.08
N ALA A 643 -33.41 3.15 4.04
CA ALA A 643 -33.77 3.77 2.76
C ALA A 643 -34.61 2.88 1.81
N ALA A 644 -34.78 1.59 2.06
CA ALA A 644 -35.59 0.72 1.20
C ALA A 644 -36.75 0.08 1.97
N PRO A 645 -37.92 -0.08 1.36
CA PRO A 645 -39.06 -0.79 1.97
C PRO A 645 -38.63 -2.25 2.23
N ARG A 646 -38.64 -2.66 3.50
CA ARG A 646 -38.26 -3.99 3.92
C ARG A 646 -39.44 -4.97 3.74
N SER A 647 -39.10 -6.19 3.36
CA SER A 647 -40.13 -7.26 3.28
C SER A 647 -40.58 -7.71 4.68
N ASP A 648 -41.80 -8.20 4.80
CA ASP A 648 -42.32 -8.75 6.04
C ASP A 648 -41.51 -9.93 6.57
N HIS A 649 -40.90 -10.69 5.67
CA HIS A 649 -39.99 -11.79 6.02
C HIS A 649 -38.71 -11.26 6.68
N ALA A 650 -38.10 -10.21 6.13
CA ALA A 650 -36.91 -9.57 6.74
C ALA A 650 -37.24 -9.01 8.14
N ASN A 651 -38.39 -8.37 8.29
CA ASN A 651 -38.85 -7.87 9.58
C ASN A 651 -39.07 -9.01 10.59
N ALA A 652 -39.64 -10.14 10.17
CA ALA A 652 -39.83 -11.31 11.02
C ALA A 652 -38.48 -11.91 11.50
N LEU A 653 -37.50 -11.97 10.63
CA LEU A 653 -36.13 -12.42 11.00
C LEU A 653 -35.48 -11.46 12.01
N ASP A 654 -35.57 -10.16 11.78
CA ASP A 654 -35.03 -9.15 12.70
C ASP A 654 -35.69 -9.24 14.08
N HIS A 655 -36.98 -9.49 14.14
CA HIS A 655 -37.67 -9.73 15.41
C HIS A 655 -37.16 -11.00 16.12
N GLN A 656 -36.94 -12.10 15.39
CA GLN A 656 -36.40 -13.34 15.97
C GLN A 656 -35.01 -13.08 16.57
N VAL A 657 -34.11 -12.40 15.82
CA VAL A 657 -32.78 -12.04 16.29
C VAL A 657 -32.85 -11.13 17.51
N ALA A 658 -33.73 -10.12 17.50
CA ALA A 658 -33.91 -9.21 18.62
C ALA A 658 -34.36 -9.94 19.91
N VAL A 659 -35.28 -10.90 19.80
CA VAL A 659 -35.73 -11.72 20.95
C VAL A 659 -34.59 -12.59 21.49
N LEU A 660 -33.81 -13.20 20.65
CA LEU A 660 -32.65 -14.00 21.04
C LEU A 660 -31.61 -13.13 21.80
N LEU A 661 -31.30 -11.97 21.28
CA LEU A 661 -30.36 -11.03 21.88
C LEU A 661 -30.86 -10.50 23.25
N ALA A 662 -32.10 -10.08 23.32
CA ALA A 662 -32.69 -9.58 24.56
C ALA A 662 -32.78 -10.66 25.66
N ALA A 663 -33.12 -11.90 25.30
CA ALA A 663 -33.14 -13.00 26.24
C ALA A 663 -31.78 -13.30 26.84
N ARG A 664 -30.69 -12.98 26.10
CA ARG A 664 -29.32 -13.16 26.58
C ARG A 664 -28.82 -11.97 27.38
N LEU A 665 -29.20 -10.77 27.02
CA LEU A 665 -28.78 -9.53 27.67
C LEU A 665 -28.92 -9.56 29.18
N ALA A 666 -30.07 -10.01 29.66
CA ALA A 666 -30.37 -10.08 31.09
C ALA A 666 -29.64 -11.21 31.84
N ARG A 667 -29.09 -12.19 31.13
CA ARG A 667 -28.55 -13.43 31.73
C ARG A 667 -27.01 -13.53 31.59
N ASP A 668 -26.39 -12.74 30.77
CA ASP A 668 -24.93 -12.81 30.57
C ASP A 668 -24.21 -12.14 31.74
N ALA A 669 -23.25 -12.83 32.34
CA ALA A 669 -22.47 -12.33 33.46
C ALA A 669 -21.35 -11.38 33.00
N SER A 670 -20.94 -11.43 31.71
CA SER A 670 -19.83 -10.64 31.18
C SER A 670 -20.30 -9.31 30.58
N PRO A 671 -19.65 -8.18 30.88
CA PRO A 671 -19.98 -6.90 30.28
C PRO A 671 -19.72 -6.85 28.77
N LEU A 672 -18.75 -7.61 28.24
CA LEU A 672 -18.38 -7.60 26.83
C LEU A 672 -19.51 -8.09 25.90
N PRO A 673 -20.11 -9.30 26.09
CA PRO A 673 -21.25 -9.68 25.29
C PRO A 673 -22.45 -8.74 25.48
N ARG A 674 -22.68 -8.22 26.69
CA ARG A 674 -23.78 -7.30 26.99
C ARG A 674 -23.65 -5.98 26.22
N ALA A 675 -22.43 -5.45 26.10
CA ALA A 675 -22.17 -4.27 25.28
C ALA A 675 -22.50 -4.52 23.80
N GLU A 676 -22.05 -5.65 23.25
CA GLU A 676 -22.34 -5.99 21.84
C GLU A 676 -23.82 -6.26 21.60
N ILE A 677 -24.51 -6.87 22.56
CA ILE A 677 -25.96 -7.07 22.48
C ILE A 677 -26.69 -5.71 22.49
N LEU A 678 -26.30 -4.79 23.34
CA LEU A 678 -26.87 -3.43 23.35
C LEU A 678 -26.63 -2.71 22.02
N ALA A 679 -25.42 -2.81 21.48
CA ALA A 679 -25.07 -2.26 20.17
C ALA A 679 -25.92 -2.89 19.04
N ALA A 680 -26.15 -4.20 19.07
CA ALA A 680 -27.03 -4.87 18.13
C ALA A 680 -28.51 -4.44 18.29
N LEU A 681 -28.97 -4.24 19.51
CA LEU A 681 -30.33 -3.75 19.78
C LEU A 681 -30.55 -2.31 19.34
N GLN A 682 -29.53 -1.49 19.24
CA GLN A 682 -29.62 -0.13 18.66
C GLN A 682 -30.11 -0.22 17.21
N TRP A 683 -29.59 -1.14 16.43
CA TRP A 683 -30.07 -1.34 15.04
C TRP A 683 -31.55 -1.70 15.00
N VAL A 684 -31.98 -2.58 15.90
CA VAL A 684 -33.41 -2.98 16.01
C VAL A 684 -34.27 -1.79 16.38
N VAL A 685 -33.82 -0.95 17.31
CA VAL A 685 -34.55 0.25 17.72
C VAL A 685 -34.67 1.25 16.58
N LEU A 686 -33.60 1.46 15.83
CA LEU A 686 -33.59 2.36 14.67
C LEU A 686 -34.51 1.87 13.53
N ILE A 687 -34.47 0.57 13.22
CA ILE A 687 -35.31 -0.02 12.16
C ILE A 687 -36.79 0.06 12.51
N PHE A 688 -37.13 -0.14 13.77
CA PHE A 688 -38.52 -0.16 14.27
C PHE A 688 -38.84 1.09 15.13
N GLU A 689 -38.23 2.20 14.85
CA GLU A 689 -38.27 3.45 15.63
C GLU A 689 -39.71 3.85 16.00
N GLN A 690 -40.63 3.84 15.03
CA GLN A 690 -42.03 4.22 15.25
C GLN A 690 -42.74 3.32 16.29
N HIS A 691 -42.37 2.05 16.38
CA HIS A 691 -42.90 1.14 17.38
C HIS A 691 -42.36 1.44 18.78
N PHE A 692 -41.06 1.79 18.87
CA PHE A 692 -40.45 2.18 20.14
C PHE A 692 -40.93 3.55 20.63
N ILE A 693 -41.16 4.48 19.72
CA ILE A 693 -41.85 5.75 20.05
C ILE A 693 -43.22 5.50 20.67
N ALA A 694 -44.02 4.64 20.04
CA ALA A 694 -45.33 4.29 20.57
C ALA A 694 -45.25 3.58 21.94
N VAL A 695 -44.26 2.70 22.14
CA VAL A 695 -44.00 2.06 23.44
C VAL A 695 -43.64 3.09 24.51
N TYR A 696 -42.74 4.01 24.19
CA TYR A 696 -42.30 5.05 25.11
C TYR A 696 -43.47 5.95 25.54
N ILE A 697 -44.30 6.43 24.61
CA ILE A 697 -45.47 7.25 24.88
C ILE A 697 -46.43 6.47 25.78
N GLN A 698 -46.72 5.18 25.48
CA GLN A 698 -47.62 4.36 26.27
C GLN A 698 -47.09 4.14 27.71
N GLU A 699 -45.80 4.01 27.89
CA GLU A 699 -45.18 3.86 29.21
C GLU A 699 -45.22 5.14 30.00
N ARG A 700 -44.98 6.31 29.35
CA ARG A 700 -45.09 7.63 29.96
C ARG A 700 -46.49 7.93 30.45
N MET A 701 -47.49 7.60 29.64
CA MET A 701 -48.91 7.74 30.06
C MET A 701 -49.22 6.88 31.27
N ARG A 702 -48.75 5.62 31.32
CA ARG A 702 -48.99 4.75 32.48
C ARG A 702 -48.32 5.21 33.76
N ARG A 703 -47.17 5.85 33.67
CA ARG A 703 -46.52 6.46 34.86
C ARG A 703 -47.31 7.62 35.37
N SER A 704 -47.80 8.51 34.51
CA SER A 704 -48.64 9.64 34.87
C SER A 704 -49.92 9.20 35.53
N ASP A 705 -50.57 8.14 35.02
CA ASP A 705 -51.82 7.58 35.63
C ASP A 705 -51.57 6.93 37.01
N ARG A 706 -50.40 6.39 37.26
CA ARG A 706 -50.00 5.83 38.57
C ARG A 706 -49.67 6.88 39.58
N GLU A 707 -49.01 7.96 39.17
CA GLU A 707 -48.69 9.12 40.01
C GLU A 707 -49.95 9.91 40.35
N GLY A 708 -50.92 9.96 39.43
CA GLY A 708 -52.23 10.58 39.68
C GLY A 708 -53.16 9.80 40.63
N ARG A 709 -52.93 8.47 40.85
CA ARG A 709 -53.73 7.61 41.71
C ARG A 709 -53.10 7.29 43.07
N GLY A 710 -51.84 7.68 43.31
CA GLY A 710 -51.08 7.35 44.51
C GLY A 710 -50.63 8.59 45.29
N GLY A 711 -51.57 9.20 46.02
CA GLY A 711 -51.17 10.13 47.07
C GLY A 711 -50.59 9.37 48.27
N GLY A 712 -49.25 9.35 48.45
CA GLY A 712 -48.57 8.92 49.62
C GLY A 712 -47.71 7.66 49.42
N GLY A 713 -46.42 7.80 49.28
CA GLY A 713 -45.47 6.69 49.45
C GLY A 713 -44.20 6.81 48.63
N ARG A 714 -43.14 7.19 49.27
CA ARG A 714 -41.71 6.97 48.95
C ARG A 714 -41.29 7.08 47.49
N VAL A 715 -40.71 8.17 47.15
CA VAL A 715 -39.91 8.40 45.93
C VAL A 715 -38.64 7.59 46.04
N GLU A 716 -38.42 6.55 45.18
CA GLU A 716 -37.09 6.00 44.91
C GLU A 716 -36.33 6.89 43.94
N PRO A 717 -35.07 7.25 44.22
CA PRO A 717 -34.26 8.13 43.40
C PRO A 717 -33.64 7.33 42.23
N GLY A 718 -34.03 7.62 41.02
CA GLY A 718 -33.37 7.02 39.87
C GLY A 718 -34.02 7.25 38.54
N CYS A 719 -34.14 8.50 38.11
CA CYS A 719 -34.32 8.98 36.72
C CYS A 719 -34.66 10.49 36.68
N GLU A 720 -34.18 11.27 37.65
CA GLU A 720 -34.51 12.72 37.73
C GLU A 720 -33.40 13.64 37.19
N ALA A 721 -32.43 13.18 36.51
CA ALA A 721 -31.28 14.03 36.14
C ALA A 721 -31.43 14.85 34.85
N LEU A 722 -32.57 14.81 34.13
CA LEU A 722 -32.72 15.60 32.89
C LEU A 722 -34.12 16.25 32.72
N ALA A 723 -34.74 16.78 33.78
CA ALA A 723 -35.93 17.62 33.65
C ALA A 723 -35.84 18.89 34.55
N GLY A 724 -34.95 19.81 34.21
CA GLY A 724 -34.90 21.15 34.79
C GLY A 724 -35.64 22.17 33.93
N GLY A 725 -36.94 22.30 34.07
CA GLY A 725 -37.74 23.37 33.46
C GLY A 725 -38.96 23.67 34.30
N ARG A 726 -38.89 24.70 35.17
CA ARG A 726 -39.99 25.24 35.93
C ARG A 726 -40.93 26.04 35.01
N GLY A 727 -42.21 25.71 35.00
CA GLY A 727 -43.28 26.54 34.44
C GLY A 727 -44.62 26.03 34.86
N GLY A 728 -45.26 26.76 35.78
CA GLY A 728 -46.52 26.38 36.37
C GLY A 728 -47.72 26.60 35.48
N GLY A 729 -48.73 25.81 35.73
CA GLY A 729 -50.13 26.18 35.57
C GLY A 729 -50.80 25.85 34.25
N ALA A 730 -51.77 25.01 34.39
CA ALA A 730 -53.02 24.83 33.70
C ALA A 730 -53.19 23.42 33.16
N ARG A 731 -54.23 22.72 33.66
CA ARG A 731 -54.73 21.46 33.08
C ARG A 731 -55.11 21.69 31.63
N PRO A 732 -54.56 20.94 30.66
CA PRO A 732 -55.13 20.88 29.32
C PRO A 732 -56.27 19.85 29.28
N GLN A 733 -57.43 20.28 28.80
CA GLN A 733 -58.45 19.37 28.29
C GLN A 733 -57.88 18.56 27.10
N PRO A 734 -58.34 17.35 26.86
CA PRO A 734 -57.85 16.52 25.74
C PRO A 734 -58.26 17.18 24.40
N ALA A 735 -57.33 17.81 23.74
CA ALA A 735 -57.49 18.25 22.37
C ALA A 735 -57.44 17.05 21.43
N ALA A 736 -58.33 17.05 20.47
CA ALA A 736 -58.52 16.03 19.46
C ALA A 736 -57.20 15.76 18.70
N HIS A 737 -56.69 14.56 18.83
CA HIS A 737 -55.54 14.07 18.17
C HIS A 737 -55.78 13.97 16.67
N HIS A 738 -55.17 14.81 15.87
CA HIS A 738 -54.87 14.47 14.46
C HIS A 738 -53.70 13.49 14.47
N ALA A 739 -54.05 12.30 14.07
CA ALA A 739 -53.27 11.08 14.20
C ALA A 739 -52.02 11.11 13.32
N LEU A 740 -50.87 11.19 13.95
CA LEU A 740 -49.82 10.29 13.58
C LEU A 740 -50.34 8.89 13.78
N THR A 741 -50.48 8.09 12.71
CA THR A 741 -50.90 6.67 12.80
C THR A 741 -49.79 5.84 13.40
N LEU A 742 -49.54 6.04 14.71
CA LEU A 742 -48.62 5.17 15.44
C LEU A 742 -49.22 3.76 15.49
N PRO A 743 -48.40 2.71 15.29
CA PRO A 743 -48.86 1.34 15.34
C PRO A 743 -49.47 1.03 16.72
N ALA A 744 -50.65 0.37 16.73
CA ALA A 744 -51.30 -0.08 17.96
C ALA A 744 -50.47 -1.20 18.60
N ILE A 745 -49.89 -0.96 19.79
CA ILE A 745 -49.03 -1.92 20.47
C ILE A 745 -49.77 -2.58 21.62
N GLY A 746 -49.98 -3.91 21.52
CA GLY A 746 -50.58 -4.72 22.56
C GLY A 746 -49.66 -4.98 23.75
N PHE A 747 -50.23 -5.29 24.92
CA PHE A 747 -49.56 -5.53 26.22
C PHE A 747 -48.63 -6.78 26.17
N GLY A 748 -48.33 -7.41 25.28
CA GLY A 748 -47.44 -8.56 25.19
C GLY A 748 -46.51 -8.50 24.01
N SER A 749 -46.45 -7.31 23.35
CA SER A 749 -45.68 -7.15 22.15
C SER A 749 -44.18 -7.36 22.38
N VAL A 750 -43.47 -7.81 21.37
CA VAL A 750 -42.03 -7.96 21.37
C VAL A 750 -41.34 -6.65 21.73
N TYR A 751 -41.81 -5.52 21.19
CA TYR A 751 -41.24 -4.21 21.43
C TYR A 751 -41.31 -3.78 22.90
N MET A 752 -42.41 -4.08 23.60
CA MET A 752 -42.53 -3.82 25.04
C MET A 752 -41.52 -4.61 25.85
N LYS A 753 -41.30 -5.89 25.48
CA LYS A 753 -40.28 -6.73 26.15
C LYS A 753 -38.86 -6.24 25.89
N LEU A 754 -38.53 -5.90 24.64
CA LEU A 754 -37.25 -5.36 24.27
C LEU A 754 -36.97 -4.05 25.00
N TRP A 755 -37.95 -3.15 25.01
CA TRP A 755 -37.86 -1.85 25.70
C TRP A 755 -37.62 -2.05 27.20
N SER A 756 -38.35 -2.92 27.84
CA SER A 756 -38.15 -3.20 29.27
C SER A 756 -36.77 -3.78 29.58
N CYS A 757 -36.17 -4.57 28.65
CA CYS A 757 -34.81 -5.06 28.79
C CYS A 757 -33.81 -3.90 28.70
N VAL A 758 -33.97 -2.98 27.75
CA VAL A 758 -33.10 -1.80 27.62
C VAL A 758 -33.21 -0.90 28.84
N CYS A 759 -34.42 -0.62 29.29
CA CYS A 759 -34.65 0.17 30.51
C CYS A 759 -34.06 -0.47 31.78
N ALA A 760 -34.02 -1.79 31.88
CA ALA A 760 -33.36 -2.48 32.99
C ALA A 760 -31.84 -2.22 33.00
N MET A 761 -31.23 -2.08 31.81
CA MET A 761 -29.79 -1.82 31.66
C MET A 761 -29.35 -0.41 32.11
N CYS A 762 -30.26 0.55 32.21
CA CYS A 762 -29.94 1.86 32.81
C CYS A 762 -29.48 1.77 34.26
N ARG A 763 -29.84 0.69 34.95
CA ARG A 763 -29.44 0.42 36.35
C ARG A 763 -28.25 -0.55 36.46
N GLU A 764 -27.59 -0.75 35.38
CA GLU A 764 -26.45 -1.68 35.34
C GLU A 764 -25.29 -1.12 36.16
N PRO A 765 -24.63 -1.95 37.00
CA PRO A 765 -23.45 -1.53 37.75
C PRO A 765 -22.28 -1.09 36.89
N HIS A 766 -22.15 -1.61 35.67
CA HIS A 766 -21.10 -1.22 34.73
C HIS A 766 -21.46 0.09 34.03
N PRO A 767 -20.71 1.20 34.29
CA PRO A 767 -21.13 2.56 33.86
C PRO A 767 -21.28 2.72 32.35
N ALA A 768 -20.40 2.08 31.55
CA ALA A 768 -20.48 2.15 30.10
C ALA A 768 -21.74 1.49 29.54
N LEU A 769 -22.18 0.37 30.12
CA LEU A 769 -23.42 -0.29 29.71
C LEU A 769 -24.66 0.53 30.08
N ALA A 770 -24.65 1.10 31.28
CA ALA A 770 -25.71 1.99 31.71
C ALA A 770 -25.81 3.24 30.81
N GLN A 771 -24.65 3.80 30.43
CA GLN A 771 -24.60 4.95 29.53
C GLN A 771 -25.17 4.60 28.15
N MET A 772 -24.75 3.46 27.54
CA MET A 772 -25.30 3.00 26.26
C MET A 772 -26.82 2.84 26.29
N ALA A 773 -27.37 2.29 27.36
CA ALA A 773 -28.80 2.14 27.52
C ALA A 773 -29.52 3.48 27.68
N ASN A 774 -28.93 4.40 28.44
CA ASN A 774 -29.46 5.74 28.62
C ASN A 774 -29.43 6.55 27.31
N ASP A 775 -28.36 6.46 26.54
CA ASP A 775 -28.26 7.11 25.23
C ASP A 775 -29.34 6.62 24.27
N LEU A 776 -29.60 5.32 24.25
CA LEU A 776 -30.65 4.73 23.43
C LEU A 776 -32.05 5.19 23.85
N ILE A 777 -32.32 5.27 25.15
CA ILE A 777 -33.58 5.78 25.66
C ILE A 777 -33.72 7.28 25.40
N GLY A 778 -32.64 8.05 25.60
CA GLY A 778 -32.58 9.46 25.31
C GLY A 778 -32.87 9.77 23.85
N TYR A 779 -32.33 8.98 22.93
CA TYR A 779 -32.63 9.10 21.51
C TYR A 779 -34.14 8.99 21.24
N ILE A 780 -34.81 7.94 21.73
CA ILE A 780 -36.26 7.77 21.53
C ILE A 780 -37.04 8.89 22.21
N ALA A 781 -36.61 9.33 23.38
CA ALA A 781 -37.25 10.47 24.08
C ALA A 781 -37.18 11.77 23.25
N ASN A 782 -36.02 12.06 22.67
CA ASN A 782 -35.80 13.22 21.79
C ASN A 782 -36.66 13.14 20.53
N GLN A 783 -36.81 11.96 19.93
CA GLN A 783 -37.67 11.76 18.76
C GLN A 783 -39.14 12.01 19.10
N VAL A 784 -39.60 11.63 20.28
CA VAL A 784 -40.97 11.97 20.76
C VAL A 784 -41.17 13.46 20.94
N ASP A 785 -40.18 14.13 21.52
CA ASP A 785 -40.25 15.58 21.72
C ASP A 785 -40.17 16.36 20.39
N ASN A 786 -39.40 15.90 19.41
CA ASN A 786 -39.36 16.48 18.08
C ASN A 786 -40.70 16.33 17.35
N VAL A 787 -41.29 15.11 17.38
CA VAL A 787 -42.62 14.87 16.83
C VAL A 787 -43.67 15.74 17.48
N SER A 788 -43.60 15.93 18.80
CA SER A 788 -44.53 16.79 19.53
C SER A 788 -44.40 18.26 19.10
N ARG A 789 -43.17 18.77 18.91
CA ARG A 789 -42.90 20.13 18.43
C ARG A 789 -43.36 20.36 16.99
N GLU A 790 -43.24 19.34 16.12
CA GLU A 790 -43.74 19.44 14.76
C GLU A 790 -45.26 19.50 14.71
N VAL A 791 -45.95 18.71 15.52
CA VAL A 791 -47.39 18.74 15.67
C VAL A 791 -47.84 20.11 16.17
N GLU A 792 -47.15 20.70 17.15
CA GLU A 792 -47.45 22.05 17.65
C GLU A 792 -47.22 23.14 16.59
N ARG A 793 -46.17 23.06 15.79
CA ARG A 793 -45.91 23.98 14.68
C ARG A 793 -46.98 23.89 13.58
N HIS A 794 -47.46 22.72 13.24
CA HIS A 794 -48.51 22.53 12.28
C HIS A 794 -49.88 22.95 12.78
N THR A 795 -50.15 22.84 14.09
CA THR A 795 -51.37 23.32 14.67
C THR A 795 -51.40 24.85 14.87
N SER A 796 -50.25 25.48 15.08
CA SER A 796 -50.12 26.95 15.20
C SER A 796 -50.13 27.69 13.85
N SER A 797 -49.79 27.03 12.74
CA SER A 797 -49.83 27.58 11.38
C SER A 797 -51.19 27.43 10.68
N GLY A 798 -52.15 26.77 11.31
CA GLY A 798 -53.48 26.46 10.72
C GLY A 798 -54.58 27.48 10.90
N SER A 799 -54.31 28.71 11.41
CA SER A 799 -55.29 29.75 11.50
C SER A 799 -54.97 30.94 10.59
N ASN A 800 -55.31 30.86 9.34
CA ASN A 800 -55.68 31.89 8.34
C ASN A 800 -55.12 31.58 6.93
N SER A 801 -55.89 30.82 6.15
CA SER A 801 -56.10 31.12 4.75
C SER A 801 -57.04 30.07 4.13
N LEU A 802 -58.10 30.60 3.50
CA LEU A 802 -59.02 29.85 2.65
C LEU A 802 -58.32 29.27 1.46
N PRO A 803 -58.76 28.10 0.96
CA PRO A 803 -58.11 27.44 -0.17
C PRO A 803 -58.34 28.14 -1.48
N PRO A 804 -57.41 28.37 -2.36
CA PRO A 804 -57.66 28.80 -3.74
C PRO A 804 -58.16 27.65 -4.60
N SER A 805 -59.07 27.99 -5.50
CA SER A 805 -59.71 27.11 -6.46
C SER A 805 -58.75 26.38 -7.36
N PRO A 806 -59.12 25.18 -7.86
CA PRO A 806 -58.24 24.35 -8.71
C PRO A 806 -58.39 24.78 -10.17
N ASN A 807 -57.38 25.50 -10.71
CA ASN A 807 -57.14 25.55 -12.15
C ASN A 807 -55.80 26.25 -12.41
N THR A 808 -54.76 25.47 -12.52
CA THR A 808 -53.62 25.74 -13.43
C THR A 808 -52.76 24.49 -13.53
N ARG A 809 -52.52 24.09 -14.78
CA ARG A 809 -51.65 22.98 -15.17
C ARG A 809 -50.20 23.24 -14.73
N PRO A 810 -49.47 22.26 -14.30
CA PRO A 810 -48.03 22.40 -14.06
C PRO A 810 -47.24 22.41 -15.35
N ALA A 811 -46.29 23.34 -15.43
CA ALA A 811 -45.28 23.41 -16.47
C ALA A 811 -44.21 22.28 -16.27
N PRO A 812 -43.55 21.84 -17.34
CA PRO A 812 -42.61 20.74 -17.25
C PRO A 812 -41.30 21.14 -16.58
N ALA A 813 -40.76 20.24 -15.75
CA ALA A 813 -39.48 20.38 -15.05
C ALA A 813 -38.30 20.38 -16.04
N PRO A 814 -37.22 21.13 -15.73
CA PRO A 814 -36.02 21.11 -16.53
C PRO A 814 -35.22 19.79 -16.34
N PRO A 815 -34.44 19.39 -17.34
CA PRO A 815 -33.73 18.13 -17.31
C PRO A 815 -32.52 18.15 -16.34
N HIS A 816 -32.33 17.05 -15.63
CA HIS A 816 -31.16 16.78 -14.79
C HIS A 816 -29.87 16.68 -15.65
N PRO A 817 -28.74 17.19 -15.16
CA PRO A 817 -27.47 17.00 -15.85
C PRO A 817 -26.96 15.57 -15.70
N ASP A 818 -26.55 15.02 -16.84
CA ASP A 818 -25.94 13.71 -17.01
C ASP A 818 -24.74 13.49 -16.10
N THR A 819 -24.78 12.45 -15.30
CA THR A 819 -23.61 11.84 -14.68
C THR A 819 -22.78 11.14 -15.75
N ARG A 820 -21.70 11.78 -16.16
CA ARG A 820 -20.68 11.13 -17.00
C ARG A 820 -19.93 10.10 -16.16
N THR A 821 -20.17 8.85 -16.46
CA THR A 821 -19.37 7.71 -16.07
C THR A 821 -17.97 7.84 -16.69
N LEU A 822 -16.94 7.91 -15.85
CA LEU A 822 -15.55 7.75 -16.27
C LEU A 822 -15.28 6.27 -16.63
N PRO A 823 -14.56 5.97 -17.70
CA PRO A 823 -14.29 4.61 -18.11
C PRO A 823 -13.25 3.96 -17.20
N LEU A 824 -13.62 2.86 -16.57
CA LEU A 824 -12.72 1.92 -15.88
C LEU A 824 -11.74 1.34 -16.90
N GLY A 825 -10.49 1.73 -16.81
CA GLY A 825 -9.39 1.12 -17.53
C GLY A 825 -9.24 -0.35 -17.14
N ARG A 826 -9.34 -1.23 -18.13
CA ARG A 826 -9.06 -2.66 -18.00
C ARG A 826 -7.59 -2.87 -17.63
N TYR A 827 -7.34 -3.34 -16.44
CA TYR A 827 -6.03 -3.89 -16.04
C TYR A 827 -5.92 -5.33 -16.53
N THR A 828 -5.03 -5.57 -17.46
CA THR A 828 -4.53 -6.90 -17.77
C THR A 828 -3.41 -7.24 -16.79
N PRO A 829 -3.37 -8.44 -16.18
CA PRO A 829 -2.29 -8.82 -15.28
C PRO A 829 -1.04 -9.08 -16.11
N VAL A 830 0.01 -8.33 -15.80
CA VAL A 830 1.35 -8.62 -16.33
C VAL A 830 1.97 -9.72 -15.47
N GLY A 831 2.11 -10.90 -16.06
CA GLY A 831 2.92 -11.96 -15.52
C GLY A 831 4.40 -11.59 -15.51
N CYS A 832 5.03 -11.80 -14.38
CA CYS A 832 6.41 -12.24 -14.20
C CYS A 832 6.54 -12.86 -12.82
#